data_a04dea72029c7ec527a104c96a0ea0e9
#
_entry.id   a04dea72029c7ec527a104c96a0ea0e9
#
_cell.length_a   1.000
_cell.length_b   1.000
_cell.length_c   1.000
_cell.angle_alpha   90.00
_cell.angle_beta   90.00
_cell.angle_gamma   90.00
#
_symmetry.space_group_name_H-M   'P 1'
#
loop_
_entity.id
_entity.type
_entity.pdbx_description
1 polymer ?
#
loop_
_entity_poly.entity_id
_entity_poly.type
_entity_poly.pdbx_seq_one_letter_code
_entity_poly.pdbx_strand_id
1 'polypeptide(L)'
;LTSPSDDIPDTAPRPASPDDAPPVSPSEALSGAAAPSPPDRPKKRHILLRIDAFIDSTVWHAGFRLAEWWEDVTIFFRRFRVRGWKRVVFELMGEGMTWGTVGAVLLLALALPAFQETKGNWLAQSDFAVTFLDRYGNEIGHRGIIHEDSVPVDELPDTLVKAVLATEDRRFFDHWGIDFLGLARAMTVNARAGGVVQGGSTLTQQLAKNLFLSNERTFERKIKEAFLSVWLECNLSKKEILRLYLDRAYMGGGTFGAAAASQFYFGKAITDINLAESAMLAGLFKAPARYAPHVNLPAARARANEVLTNLVQGGLMTEGQVVAARLHPASVVDRAEVTAPDFFLDWAFDEVQRIAAPFAQHSLIVRTTIDMSLQQAAEDAIESSLRQYGESYRVAQGALVMIENGGAVRAMVGGRDYGESQFNRATKALRQPGSSFKAYTYAAAMEKGMTPETVISDAPITWGRWSPQNYGRSYSGKVTLLNAIARSINTVPVRLAKDTLGIPRIVALAKAFGVETPIRPDKTIPLGTSELTVMDQATGYAVFPAGGLQARRHGLSQILNYDGDVLYDFNRDAPPAERVLSEKATASMNYMLTQIPIIGTARKAALDNGVVAGGKTGTTQSYRDAWFVGFTGDYTAAVWFGNDDYTSTNNMTGGSLPAMAFKRLMDYAEQGIDHRAIPGIAPPPAPSKNDKPAAAVAKTDENALPPLVRPRMLSGDVTRLLKALGTRFETTPPLDIPPATPGKVASATPKPAAAASN
;
A
#
# COMPACT_ATOMS: atom_id res chain seq x y z
N LEU A 1 32.45 -31.75 -46.97
CA LEU A 1 32.54 -31.78 -48.44
C LEU A 1 32.83 -30.39 -48.97
N THR A 2 34.11 -30.24 -49.42
CA THR A 2 34.64 -29.42 -50.52
C THR A 2 34.61 -27.91 -50.42
N SER A 3 35.78 -27.35 -50.15
CA SER A 3 36.29 -26.08 -50.69
C SER A 3 36.49 -26.20 -52.28
N PRO A 4 36.64 -25.08 -52.98
CA PRO A 4 37.98 -24.57 -53.33
C PRO A 4 38.02 -23.02 -53.24
N SER A 5 39.11 -22.41 -52.81
CA SER A 5 40.34 -21.86 -53.37
C SER A 5 40.15 -20.94 -54.58
N ASP A 6 40.70 -19.78 -54.44
CA ASP A 6 41.65 -18.97 -55.26
C ASP A 6 41.16 -17.51 -55.34
N ASP A 7 41.86 -16.51 -55.17
CA ASP A 7 43.07 -15.91 -55.61
C ASP A 7 43.19 -14.47 -55.10
N ILE A 8 44.36 -14.11 -54.60
CA ILE A 8 44.80 -12.75 -54.25
C ILE A 8 45.41 -12.11 -55.51
N PRO A 9 45.29 -10.78 -55.67
CA PRO A 9 46.53 -10.03 -55.75
C PRO A 9 46.62 -8.79 -54.88
N ASP A 10 47.71 -8.78 -54.22
CA ASP A 10 48.48 -7.76 -53.53
C ASP A 10 48.59 -6.43 -54.28
N THR A 11 48.31 -5.28 -53.65
CA THR A 11 49.07 -4.02 -53.77
C THR A 11 48.51 -2.96 -52.78
N ALA A 12 49.20 -2.81 -51.66
CA ALA A 12 49.11 -1.62 -50.86
C ALA A 12 50.37 -0.78 -50.95
N PRO A 13 50.32 0.54 -51.14
CA PRO A 13 51.48 1.39 -50.93
C PRO A 13 51.52 1.90 -49.48
N ARG A 14 52.73 1.88 -48.91
CA ARG A 14 53.10 2.41 -47.57
C ARG A 14 52.91 3.93 -47.52
N PRO A 15 52.62 4.50 -46.32
CA PRO A 15 52.60 5.94 -46.09
C PRO A 15 54.04 6.47 -45.90
N ALA A 16 54.35 7.60 -46.59
CA ALA A 16 55.60 8.34 -46.52
C ALA A 16 55.73 9.12 -45.21
N SER A 17 56.98 9.24 -44.78
CA SER A 17 57.44 10.00 -43.60
C SER A 17 57.29 11.51 -43.77
N PRO A 18 57.06 12.28 -42.71
CA PRO A 18 56.92 13.73 -42.79
C PRO A 18 58.27 14.42 -42.52
N ASP A 19 59.02 14.72 -43.55
CA ASP A 19 60.10 15.71 -43.55
C ASP A 19 60.26 16.14 -45.01
N ASP A 20 59.82 17.35 -45.33
CA ASP A 20 60.26 18.22 -46.41
C ASP A 20 59.12 19.18 -46.85
N ALA A 21 59.10 20.36 -46.23
CA ALA A 21 58.50 21.54 -46.85
C ALA A 21 59.26 22.81 -46.39
N PRO A 22 59.71 23.67 -47.34
CA PRO A 22 60.42 24.91 -46.98
C PRO A 22 59.50 26.03 -46.62
N PRO A 23 60.05 27.11 -45.97
CA PRO A 23 59.27 28.19 -45.34
C PRO A 23 58.86 29.25 -46.37
N VAL A 24 57.66 29.78 -46.21
CA VAL A 24 57.24 31.00 -46.88
C VAL A 24 56.82 32.03 -45.84
N SER A 25 57.50 33.19 -45.89
CA SER A 25 57.31 34.37 -45.04
C SER A 25 56.18 35.28 -45.61
N PRO A 26 55.69 36.22 -44.82
CA PRO A 26 54.43 36.94 -45.04
C PRO A 26 54.64 38.25 -45.81
N SER A 27 53.69 38.66 -46.61
CA SER A 27 53.26 40.06 -46.70
C SER A 27 52.18 40.25 -47.76
N GLU A 28 51.35 41.13 -47.43
CA GLU A 28 50.59 42.12 -48.20
C GLU A 28 49.06 42.01 -48.21
N ALA A 29 48.57 43.04 -47.60
CA ALA A 29 47.19 43.49 -47.56
C ALA A 29 46.66 43.89 -48.96
N LEU A 30 45.35 43.79 -49.14
CA LEU A 30 44.51 44.86 -49.75
C LEU A 30 43.01 44.49 -49.76
N SER A 31 42.30 45.33 -49.07
CA SER A 31 41.04 46.02 -49.39
C SER A 31 39.87 45.30 -50.06
N GLY A 32 38.77 45.25 -49.38
CA GLY A 32 37.52 45.85 -49.84
C GLY A 32 36.55 44.96 -50.59
N ALA A 33 35.57 44.43 -49.94
CA ALA A 33 34.16 44.50 -50.41
C ALA A 33 33.19 43.93 -49.31
N ALA A 34 32.20 44.73 -49.01
CA ALA A 34 31.14 44.37 -48.07
C ALA A 34 30.26 43.25 -48.60
N ALA A 35 30.07 42.18 -47.81
CA ALA A 35 29.05 41.18 -48.05
C ALA A 35 27.80 41.47 -47.21
N PRO A 36 26.59 41.20 -47.71
CA PRO A 36 25.35 41.58 -47.06
C PRO A 36 25.05 40.66 -45.86
N SER A 37 24.45 41.27 -44.83
CA SER A 37 24.00 40.66 -43.60
C SER A 37 22.98 39.53 -43.88
N PRO A 38 23.08 38.36 -43.22
CA PRO A 38 22.04 37.36 -43.29
C PRO A 38 20.85 37.74 -42.39
N PRO A 39 19.64 37.35 -42.77
CA PRO A 39 18.42 37.72 -42.03
C PRO A 39 18.33 37.04 -40.69
N ASP A 40 17.81 37.76 -39.70
CA ASP A 40 17.45 37.32 -38.37
C ASP A 40 16.59 36.07 -38.41
N ARG A 41 17.07 34.97 -37.77
CA ARG A 41 16.28 33.78 -37.50
C ARG A 41 15.91 33.74 -36.01
N PRO A 42 14.68 33.32 -35.66
CA PRO A 42 14.17 33.44 -34.30
C PRO A 42 14.89 32.49 -33.34
N LYS A 43 15.44 33.07 -32.29
CA LYS A 43 16.06 32.37 -31.16
C LYS A 43 14.98 31.75 -30.26
N LYS A 44 14.54 30.54 -30.53
CA LYS A 44 13.76 29.76 -29.52
C LYS A 44 13.68 28.26 -29.88
N ARG A 45 14.80 27.53 -30.04
CA ARG A 45 14.75 26.06 -30.11
C ARG A 45 16.02 25.30 -29.68
N HIS A 46 17.03 25.94 -29.10
CA HIS A 46 18.33 25.29 -28.89
C HIS A 46 18.77 25.08 -27.44
N ILE A 47 17.92 25.39 -26.44
CA ILE A 47 18.34 25.19 -25.03
C ILE A 47 18.38 23.71 -24.68
N LEU A 48 17.37 22.95 -25.06
CA LEU A 48 17.34 21.49 -24.77
C LEU A 48 18.44 20.74 -25.52
N LEU A 49 18.69 21.06 -26.78
CA LEU A 49 19.80 20.48 -27.54
C LEU A 49 21.18 20.90 -27.02
N ARG A 50 21.31 22.09 -26.41
CA ARG A 50 22.54 22.53 -25.75
C ARG A 50 22.74 21.82 -24.39
N ILE A 51 21.67 21.56 -23.68
CA ILE A 51 21.71 20.78 -22.42
C ILE A 51 22.06 19.33 -22.75
N ASP A 52 21.43 18.73 -23.74
CA ASP A 52 21.70 17.39 -24.22
C ASP A 52 23.15 17.23 -24.70
N ALA A 53 23.61 18.12 -25.57
CA ALA A 53 25.00 18.17 -26.02
C ALA A 53 26.01 18.47 -24.89
N PHE A 54 25.61 19.22 -23.86
CA PHE A 54 26.45 19.47 -22.68
C PHE A 54 26.51 18.22 -21.79
N ILE A 55 25.41 17.53 -21.59
CA ILE A 55 25.37 16.28 -20.84
C ILE A 55 26.19 15.22 -21.57
N ASP A 56 25.95 15.02 -22.87
CA ASP A 56 26.70 14.07 -23.69
C ASP A 56 28.20 14.39 -23.74
N SER A 57 28.56 15.66 -23.92
CA SER A 57 29.97 16.06 -23.91
C SER A 57 30.60 15.91 -22.53
N THR A 58 29.87 16.18 -21.46
CA THR A 58 30.37 16.04 -20.09
C THR A 58 30.57 14.58 -19.71
N VAL A 59 29.59 13.72 -20.05
CA VAL A 59 29.69 12.26 -19.85
C VAL A 59 30.81 11.67 -20.72
N TRP A 60 30.93 12.12 -21.96
CA TRP A 60 32.01 11.70 -22.88
C TRP A 60 33.39 12.15 -22.34
N HIS A 61 33.55 13.41 -21.94
CA HIS A 61 34.81 13.92 -21.37
C HIS A 61 35.16 13.28 -20.04
N ALA A 62 34.17 13.01 -19.19
CA ALA A 62 34.39 12.27 -17.94
C ALA A 62 34.80 10.83 -18.23
N GLY A 63 34.19 10.18 -19.20
CA GLY A 63 34.56 8.85 -19.67
C GLY A 63 35.98 8.82 -20.26
N PHE A 64 36.34 9.85 -21.06
CA PHE A 64 37.69 9.96 -21.65
C PHE A 64 38.77 10.20 -20.58
N ARG A 65 38.52 11.09 -19.62
CA ARG A 65 39.44 11.32 -18.48
C ARG A 65 39.58 10.10 -17.58
N LEU A 66 38.50 9.35 -17.39
CA LEU A 66 38.55 8.08 -16.69
C LEU A 66 39.36 7.03 -17.43
N ALA A 67 39.23 7.00 -18.79
CA ALA A 67 40.00 6.10 -19.62
C ALA A 67 41.52 6.47 -19.64
N GLU A 68 41.86 7.77 -19.78
CA GLU A 68 43.24 8.27 -19.68
C GLU A 68 43.83 7.99 -18.27
N TRP A 69 43.10 8.30 -17.23
CA TRP A 69 43.53 7.97 -15.86
C TRP A 69 43.75 6.45 -15.69
N TRP A 70 42.88 5.64 -16.27
CA TRP A 70 42.99 4.19 -16.23
C TRP A 70 44.19 3.70 -17.06
N GLU A 71 44.47 4.35 -18.17
CA GLU A 71 45.65 4.07 -19.01
C GLU A 71 46.94 4.43 -18.27
N ASP A 72 47.01 5.57 -17.60
CA ASP A 72 48.09 5.97 -16.73
C ASP A 72 48.32 5.01 -15.55
N VAL A 73 47.24 4.57 -14.89
CA VAL A 73 47.27 3.55 -13.85
C VAL A 73 47.78 2.21 -14.41
N THR A 74 47.33 1.79 -15.59
CA THR A 74 47.83 0.56 -16.20
C THR A 74 49.29 0.66 -16.65
N ILE A 75 49.74 1.83 -17.13
CA ILE A 75 51.11 2.11 -17.48
C ILE A 75 51.98 2.11 -16.20
N PHE A 76 51.50 2.71 -15.11
CA PHE A 76 52.16 2.65 -13.79
C PHE A 76 52.36 1.20 -13.33
N PHE A 77 51.36 0.36 -13.43
CA PHE A 77 51.44 -1.07 -13.05
C PHE A 77 52.28 -1.88 -14.07
N ARG A 78 52.37 -1.49 -15.35
CA ARG A 78 53.29 -2.10 -16.36
C ARG A 78 54.77 -1.84 -16.00
N ARG A 79 55.10 -0.80 -15.26
CA ARG A 79 56.47 -0.54 -14.74
C ARG A 79 56.92 -1.59 -13.73
N PHE A 80 55.98 -2.22 -13.00
CA PHE A 80 56.32 -3.38 -12.17
C PHE A 80 56.38 -4.61 -13.09
N ARG A 81 57.59 -4.99 -13.53
CA ARG A 81 57.84 -6.22 -14.31
C ARG A 81 57.60 -7.44 -13.40
N VAL A 82 56.34 -7.75 -13.13
CA VAL A 82 55.92 -8.96 -12.38
C VAL A 82 55.89 -10.12 -13.38
N ARG A 83 56.72 -11.16 -13.16
CA ARG A 83 56.82 -12.36 -13.99
C ARG A 83 56.15 -13.55 -13.29
N GLY A 84 55.67 -14.52 -14.10
CA GLY A 84 55.08 -15.75 -13.57
C GLY A 84 53.67 -15.57 -13.03
N TRP A 85 53.27 -16.39 -12.07
CA TRP A 85 51.92 -16.44 -11.50
C TRP A 85 51.48 -15.10 -10.87
N LYS A 86 52.42 -14.29 -10.37
CA LYS A 86 52.11 -12.94 -9.85
C LYS A 86 51.50 -12.02 -10.90
N ARG A 87 51.90 -12.14 -12.17
CA ARG A 87 51.28 -11.41 -13.29
C ARG A 87 49.80 -11.78 -13.45
N VAL A 88 49.49 -13.07 -13.41
CA VAL A 88 48.12 -13.57 -13.51
C VAL A 88 47.24 -13.00 -12.37
N VAL A 89 47.77 -12.93 -11.15
CA VAL A 89 47.05 -12.33 -10.00
C VAL A 89 46.78 -10.84 -10.23
N PHE A 90 47.78 -10.07 -10.72
CA PHE A 90 47.60 -8.63 -10.97
C PHE A 90 46.63 -8.39 -12.15
N GLU A 91 46.65 -9.21 -13.20
CA GLU A 91 45.71 -9.13 -14.32
C GLU A 91 44.28 -9.47 -13.85
N LEU A 92 44.10 -10.55 -13.06
CA LEU A 92 42.82 -10.88 -12.46
C LEU A 92 42.31 -9.80 -11.49
N MET A 93 43.19 -9.16 -10.72
CA MET A 93 42.83 -8.03 -9.86
C MET A 93 42.40 -6.82 -10.71
N GLY A 94 43.11 -6.52 -11.80
CA GLY A 94 42.80 -5.42 -12.71
C GLY A 94 41.43 -5.62 -13.38
N GLU A 95 41.21 -6.80 -13.93
CA GLU A 95 39.92 -7.17 -14.54
C GLU A 95 38.78 -7.18 -13.49
N GLY A 96 39.04 -7.75 -12.31
CA GLY A 96 38.09 -7.74 -11.20
C GLY A 96 37.73 -6.33 -10.74
N MET A 97 38.70 -5.40 -10.73
CA MET A 97 38.45 -4.00 -10.38
C MET A 97 37.63 -3.28 -11.47
N THR A 98 37.91 -3.55 -12.75
CA THR A 98 37.16 -2.99 -13.88
C THR A 98 35.71 -3.45 -13.86
N TRP A 99 35.49 -4.76 -13.80
CA TRP A 99 34.12 -5.31 -13.73
C TRP A 99 33.40 -4.92 -12.45
N GLY A 100 34.13 -4.82 -11.32
CA GLY A 100 33.61 -4.32 -10.07
C GLY A 100 33.13 -2.87 -10.17
N THR A 101 33.90 -2.01 -10.82
CA THR A 101 33.51 -0.58 -11.03
C THR A 101 32.30 -0.46 -11.96
N VAL A 102 32.29 -1.18 -13.08
CA VAL A 102 31.14 -1.21 -13.99
C VAL A 102 29.88 -1.71 -13.26
N GLY A 103 30.03 -2.79 -12.48
CA GLY A 103 28.94 -3.32 -11.66
C GLY A 103 28.43 -2.30 -10.66
N ALA A 104 29.32 -1.60 -9.96
CA ALA A 104 28.97 -0.56 -8.97
C ALA A 104 28.22 0.62 -9.61
N VAL A 105 28.65 1.08 -10.80
CA VAL A 105 27.98 2.14 -11.54
C VAL A 105 26.56 1.71 -11.98
N LEU A 106 26.41 0.49 -12.47
CA LEU A 106 25.09 -0.05 -12.84
C LEU A 106 24.17 -0.17 -11.63
N LEU A 107 24.67 -0.65 -10.48
CA LEU A 107 23.91 -0.74 -9.26
C LEU A 107 23.51 0.64 -8.72
N LEU A 108 24.41 1.63 -8.81
CA LEU A 108 24.11 3.01 -8.45
C LEU A 108 23.03 3.60 -9.35
N ALA A 109 23.09 3.36 -10.67
CA ALA A 109 22.06 3.81 -11.60
C ALA A 109 20.67 3.24 -11.26
N LEU A 110 20.59 2.00 -10.81
CA LEU A 110 19.34 1.38 -10.31
C LEU A 110 18.86 2.00 -9.00
N ALA A 111 19.76 2.51 -8.17
CA ALA A 111 19.43 3.13 -6.88
C ALA A 111 19.04 4.61 -7.01
N LEU A 112 19.47 5.32 -8.07
CA LEU A 112 19.23 6.76 -8.24
C LEU A 112 17.78 7.21 -8.04
N PRO A 113 16.73 6.50 -8.54
CA PRO A 113 15.35 6.92 -8.32
C PRO A 113 14.97 7.00 -6.83
N ALA A 114 15.54 6.14 -5.97
CA ALA A 114 15.23 6.14 -4.55
C ALA A 114 15.78 7.38 -3.82
N PHE A 115 16.83 8.01 -4.33
CA PHE A 115 17.35 9.26 -3.78
C PHE A 115 16.47 10.49 -4.06
N GLN A 116 15.44 10.37 -4.89
CA GLN A 116 14.46 11.45 -5.05
C GLN A 116 13.61 11.61 -3.78
N GLU A 117 13.32 10.51 -3.11
CA GLU A 117 12.56 10.49 -1.84
C GLU A 117 13.35 11.15 -0.68
N THR A 118 14.69 11.21 -0.77
CA THR A 118 15.51 11.85 0.25
C THR A 118 15.60 13.37 0.13
N LYS A 119 15.04 13.96 -0.94
CA LYS A 119 15.06 15.42 -1.16
C LYS A 119 13.99 16.17 -0.37
N GLY A 120 12.97 15.48 0.12
CA GLY A 120 11.94 16.02 1.02
C GLY A 120 12.49 16.23 2.44
N ASN A 121 11.71 16.87 3.28
CA ASN A 121 12.02 16.98 4.71
C ASN A 121 11.64 15.66 5.42
N TRP A 122 12.33 14.57 5.09
CA TRP A 122 12.09 13.22 5.61
C TRP A 122 12.41 13.09 7.12
N LEU A 123 13.23 14.02 7.68
CA LEU A 123 13.47 14.17 9.13
C LEU A 123 12.31 14.87 9.83
N ALA A 124 11.59 15.74 9.12
CA ALA A 124 10.35 16.24 9.66
C ALA A 124 9.44 15.00 9.84
N GLN A 125 9.27 14.61 11.06
CA GLN A 125 8.12 13.83 11.50
C GLN A 125 6.89 14.59 10.98
N SER A 126 5.83 13.85 10.65
CA SER A 126 4.57 14.52 10.35
C SER A 126 4.34 15.53 11.46
N ASP A 127 4.16 16.79 11.10
CA ASP A 127 3.92 17.85 12.08
C ASP A 127 2.64 17.62 12.88
N PHE A 128 1.92 16.52 12.62
CA PHE A 128 0.64 16.19 13.20
C PHE A 128 0.68 14.92 14.04
N ALA A 129 0.15 15.01 15.26
CA ALA A 129 -0.27 13.87 16.06
C ALA A 129 -1.79 13.76 15.93
N VAL A 130 -2.27 12.63 15.47
CA VAL A 130 -3.68 12.44 15.13
C VAL A 130 -4.26 11.25 15.87
N THR A 131 -5.31 11.52 16.64
CA THR A 131 -6.18 10.48 17.22
C THR A 131 -7.35 10.26 16.29
N PHE A 132 -7.51 9.03 15.80
CA PHE A 132 -8.59 8.64 14.91
C PHE A 132 -9.75 8.01 15.68
N LEU A 133 -10.94 8.47 15.36
CA LEU A 133 -12.20 7.91 15.86
C LEU A 133 -12.95 7.28 14.70
N ASP A 134 -13.66 6.17 14.96
CA ASP A 134 -14.59 5.59 14.00
C ASP A 134 -15.81 6.52 13.75
N ARG A 135 -16.72 6.11 12.88
CA ARG A 135 -17.95 6.88 12.60
C ARG A 135 -18.84 7.09 13.84
N TYR A 136 -18.70 6.27 14.85
CA TYR A 136 -19.50 6.32 16.10
C TYR A 136 -18.79 7.11 17.21
N GLY A 137 -17.52 7.47 17.01
CA GLY A 137 -16.71 8.23 17.98
C GLY A 137 -15.84 7.37 18.89
N ASN A 138 -15.72 6.07 18.62
CA ASN A 138 -14.80 5.21 19.34
C ASN A 138 -13.39 5.39 18.76
N GLU A 139 -12.39 5.39 19.62
CA GLU A 139 -10.99 5.46 19.23
C GLU A 139 -10.56 4.18 18.52
N ILE A 140 -9.90 4.33 17.37
CA ILE A 140 -9.45 3.23 16.51
C ILE A 140 -7.94 3.23 16.26
N GLY A 141 -7.23 4.24 16.72
CA GLY A 141 -5.77 4.31 16.63
C GLY A 141 -5.23 5.71 16.48
N HIS A 142 -3.91 5.79 16.41
CA HIS A 142 -3.17 7.03 16.30
C HIS A 142 -2.21 7.00 15.13
N ARG A 143 -1.90 8.17 14.58
CA ARG A 143 -0.82 8.36 13.59
C ARG A 143 -0.09 9.67 13.86
N GLY A 144 1.18 9.69 13.46
CA GLY A 144 2.07 10.80 13.78
C GLY A 144 2.66 10.69 15.17
N ILE A 145 3.69 11.47 15.44
CA ILE A 145 4.41 11.47 16.73
C ILE A 145 4.49 12.92 17.16
N ILE A 146 3.99 13.22 18.34
CA ILE A 146 4.28 14.50 18.98
C ILE A 146 5.78 14.52 19.28
N HIS A 147 6.44 15.62 18.98
CA HIS A 147 7.90 15.78 19.20
C HIS A 147 8.31 15.57 20.67
N GLU A 148 7.36 15.67 21.59
CA GLU A 148 7.54 15.50 23.05
C GLU A 148 7.67 14.03 23.47
N ASP A 149 7.22 13.06 22.62
CA ASP A 149 7.24 11.63 22.98
C ASP A 149 8.51 10.88 22.51
N SER A 150 9.41 11.55 21.76
CA SER A 150 10.66 10.95 21.32
C SER A 150 11.71 11.00 22.41
N VAL A 151 11.97 9.85 23.03
CA VAL A 151 12.96 9.73 24.12
C VAL A 151 14.38 9.62 23.53
N PRO A 152 15.34 10.46 23.95
CA PRO A 152 16.74 10.32 23.55
C PRO A 152 17.29 8.92 23.86
N VAL A 153 18.14 8.37 23.00
CA VAL A 153 18.70 7.02 23.18
C VAL A 153 19.41 6.86 24.52
N ASP A 154 20.01 7.93 25.03
CA ASP A 154 20.73 7.92 26.30
C ASP A 154 19.79 7.87 27.53
N GLU A 155 18.52 8.15 27.35
CA GLU A 155 17.47 8.06 28.40
C GLU A 155 16.67 6.74 28.30
N LEU A 156 16.84 5.98 27.22
CA LEU A 156 16.21 4.67 27.07
C LEU A 156 16.84 3.64 28.02
N PRO A 157 16.08 2.67 28.54
CA PRO A 157 16.63 1.59 29.31
C PRO A 157 17.72 0.84 28.54
N ASP A 158 18.89 0.69 29.14
CA ASP A 158 20.01 -0.06 28.55
C ASP A 158 19.61 -1.50 28.19
N THR A 159 18.65 -2.08 28.93
CA THR A 159 18.06 -3.38 28.64
C THR A 159 17.36 -3.43 27.29
N LEU A 160 16.63 -2.38 26.91
CA LEU A 160 15.93 -2.29 25.62
C LEU A 160 16.92 -2.14 24.46
N VAL A 161 17.88 -1.20 24.61
CA VAL A 161 18.89 -0.97 23.58
C VAL A 161 19.68 -2.25 23.31
N LYS A 162 20.16 -2.91 24.37
CA LYS A 162 20.88 -4.20 24.24
C LYS A 162 20.01 -5.30 23.63
N ALA A 163 18.74 -5.41 24.00
CA ALA A 163 17.82 -6.42 23.47
C ALA A 163 17.60 -6.25 21.96
N VAL A 164 17.42 -5.00 21.50
CA VAL A 164 17.25 -4.69 20.07
C VAL A 164 18.54 -5.00 19.31
N LEU A 165 19.69 -4.51 19.79
CA LEU A 165 20.98 -4.75 19.15
C LEU A 165 21.35 -6.23 19.11
N ALA A 166 21.15 -6.95 20.22
CA ALA A 166 21.44 -8.40 20.27
C ALA A 166 20.62 -9.20 19.25
N THR A 167 19.42 -8.72 18.92
CA THR A 167 18.47 -9.46 18.10
C THR A 167 18.53 -9.05 16.64
N GLU A 168 18.60 -7.77 16.35
CA GLU A 168 18.50 -7.24 14.99
C GLU A 168 19.88 -6.98 14.36
N ASP A 169 20.83 -6.43 15.13
CA ASP A 169 22.12 -6.01 14.57
C ASP A 169 23.21 -5.91 15.65
N ARG A 170 23.85 -7.05 15.97
CA ARG A 170 24.86 -7.14 17.05
C ARG A 170 26.08 -6.26 16.84
N ARG A 171 26.38 -5.89 15.60
CA ARG A 171 27.54 -5.12 15.21
C ARG A 171 27.19 -3.74 14.68
N PHE A 172 26.02 -3.23 15.05
CA PHE A 172 25.49 -1.96 14.58
C PHE A 172 26.48 -0.81 14.63
N PHE A 173 27.26 -0.73 15.69
CA PHE A 173 28.26 0.33 15.88
C PHE A 173 29.57 0.09 15.11
N ASP A 174 29.80 -1.10 14.54
CA ASP A 174 31.06 -1.51 13.91
C ASP A 174 31.05 -1.44 12.39
N HIS A 175 29.91 -1.17 11.76
CA HIS A 175 29.79 -1.13 10.30
C HIS A 175 29.11 0.15 9.82
N TRP A 176 29.25 0.43 8.52
CA TRP A 176 28.67 1.60 7.83
C TRP A 176 27.45 1.20 6.98
N GLY A 177 26.33 0.99 7.63
CA GLY A 177 25.06 0.69 6.99
C GLY A 177 24.95 -0.74 6.44
N ILE A 178 26.04 -1.37 6.05
CA ILE A 178 26.09 -2.75 5.54
C ILE A 178 27.07 -3.57 6.37
N ASP A 179 26.62 -4.67 6.96
CA ASP A 179 27.47 -5.65 7.64
C ASP A 179 27.88 -6.79 6.71
N PHE A 180 28.99 -6.61 5.96
CA PHE A 180 29.49 -7.64 5.05
C PHE A 180 29.87 -8.95 5.75
N LEU A 181 30.39 -8.90 6.97
CA LEU A 181 30.74 -10.11 7.73
C LEU A 181 29.48 -10.81 8.27
N GLY A 182 28.50 -10.04 8.72
CA GLY A 182 27.19 -10.56 9.09
C GLY A 182 26.47 -11.21 7.91
N LEU A 183 26.52 -10.60 6.75
CA LEU A 183 25.95 -11.15 5.52
C LEU A 183 26.63 -12.48 5.12
N ALA A 184 27.97 -12.52 5.13
CA ALA A 184 28.70 -13.76 4.82
C ALA A 184 28.39 -14.87 5.83
N ARG A 185 28.27 -14.55 7.13
CA ARG A 185 27.82 -15.50 8.15
C ARG A 185 26.39 -15.98 7.89
N ALA A 186 25.44 -15.08 7.62
CA ALA A 186 24.06 -15.44 7.33
C ALA A 186 23.96 -16.35 6.08
N MET A 187 24.73 -16.05 5.03
CA MET A 187 24.79 -16.90 3.82
C MET A 187 25.28 -18.30 4.13
N THR A 188 26.33 -18.45 4.95
CA THR A 188 26.86 -19.76 5.33
C THR A 188 25.89 -20.55 6.21
N VAL A 189 25.21 -19.90 7.14
CA VAL A 189 24.19 -20.54 8.00
C VAL A 189 23.00 -21.00 7.17
N ASN A 190 22.47 -20.13 6.29
CA ASN A 190 21.34 -20.43 5.43
C ASN A 190 21.65 -21.55 4.42
N ALA A 191 22.87 -21.55 3.85
CA ALA A 191 23.31 -22.62 2.95
C ALA A 191 23.38 -23.99 3.66
N ARG A 192 23.83 -24.02 4.92
CA ARG A 192 23.87 -25.26 5.72
C ARG A 192 22.48 -25.74 6.14
N ALA A 193 21.57 -24.80 6.39
CA ALA A 193 20.19 -25.12 6.80
C ALA A 193 19.26 -25.45 5.62
N GLY A 194 19.70 -25.28 4.38
CA GLY A 194 18.87 -25.49 3.18
C GLY A 194 17.71 -24.50 3.03
N GLY A 195 17.73 -23.38 3.78
CA GLY A 195 16.68 -22.37 3.78
C GLY A 195 17.08 -21.11 4.52
N VAL A 196 16.24 -20.06 4.47
CA VAL A 196 16.50 -18.78 5.14
C VAL A 196 16.16 -18.90 6.63
N VAL A 197 17.19 -19.11 7.47
CA VAL A 197 17.08 -19.23 8.95
C VAL A 197 17.58 -17.96 9.63
N GLN A 198 18.55 -17.24 9.00
CA GLN A 198 19.14 -16.02 9.55
C GLN A 198 19.06 -14.87 8.54
N GLY A 199 18.53 -13.71 8.99
CA GLY A 199 18.56 -12.46 8.24
C GLY A 199 19.95 -11.83 8.22
N GLY A 200 20.31 -11.19 7.12
CA GLY A 200 21.58 -10.46 6.98
C GLY A 200 21.39 -8.96 6.77
N SER A 201 20.19 -8.41 7.04
CA SER A 201 19.93 -6.96 6.92
C SER A 201 20.27 -6.26 8.22
N THR A 202 20.92 -5.09 8.11
CA THR A 202 21.28 -4.23 9.26
C THR A 202 20.08 -3.39 9.71
N LEU A 203 20.17 -2.80 10.91
CA LEU A 203 19.20 -1.81 11.42
C LEU A 203 19.08 -0.61 10.47
N THR A 204 20.19 -0.11 9.94
CA THR A 204 20.18 1.01 8.99
C THR A 204 19.48 0.65 7.69
N GLN A 205 19.65 -0.58 7.18
CA GLN A 205 18.91 -1.06 6.01
C GLN A 205 17.41 -1.19 6.27
N GLN A 206 17.03 -1.66 7.46
CA GLN A 206 15.63 -1.74 7.86
C GLN A 206 15.03 -0.33 8.00
N LEU A 207 15.75 0.63 8.58
CA LEU A 207 15.32 2.03 8.65
C LEU A 207 15.18 2.64 7.26
N ALA A 208 16.16 2.45 6.37
CA ALA A 208 16.11 2.94 4.98
C ALA A 208 14.87 2.40 4.24
N LYS A 209 14.57 1.10 4.43
CA LYS A 209 13.37 0.49 3.90
C LYS A 209 12.10 1.18 4.43
N ASN A 210 12.01 1.39 5.73
CA ASN A 210 10.82 1.94 6.39
C ASN A 210 10.59 3.42 6.04
N LEU A 211 11.66 4.19 5.78
CA LEU A 211 11.58 5.61 5.47
C LEU A 211 11.30 5.91 3.99
N PHE A 212 11.89 5.14 3.06
CA PHE A 212 12.00 5.57 1.66
C PHE A 212 11.50 4.55 0.64
N LEU A 213 11.17 3.31 1.04
CA LEU A 213 10.90 2.25 0.09
C LEU A 213 9.56 1.56 0.35
N SER A 214 8.92 1.12 -0.74
CA SER A 214 7.77 0.23 -0.66
C SER A 214 8.19 -1.18 -0.22
N ASN A 215 7.27 -1.93 0.40
CA ASN A 215 7.56 -3.29 0.91
C ASN A 215 7.57 -4.39 -0.17
N GLU A 216 7.80 -4.03 -1.44
CA GLU A 216 7.94 -5.02 -2.51
C GLU A 216 9.18 -5.90 -2.28
N ARG A 217 9.04 -7.21 -2.46
CA ARG A 217 10.16 -8.17 -2.30
C ARG A 217 10.91 -8.33 -3.61
N THR A 218 11.59 -7.26 -4.05
CA THR A 218 12.39 -7.26 -5.29
C THR A 218 13.89 -7.14 -5.00
N PHE A 219 14.72 -7.66 -5.90
CA PHE A 219 16.16 -7.48 -5.83
C PHE A 219 16.56 -6.00 -6.00
N GLU A 220 15.85 -5.29 -6.87
CA GLU A 220 16.01 -3.85 -7.08
C GLU A 220 15.82 -3.05 -5.78
N ARG A 221 14.75 -3.35 -5.02
CA ARG A 221 14.54 -2.73 -3.71
C ARG A 221 15.70 -3.00 -2.76
N LYS A 222 16.27 -4.22 -2.77
CA LYS A 222 17.39 -4.55 -1.88
C LYS A 222 18.67 -3.78 -2.23
N ILE A 223 18.88 -3.47 -3.51
CA ILE A 223 19.96 -2.57 -3.96
C ILE A 223 19.69 -1.15 -3.42
N LYS A 224 18.48 -0.63 -3.60
CA LYS A 224 18.09 0.70 -3.09
C LYS A 224 18.28 0.80 -1.57
N GLU A 225 17.88 -0.22 -0.81
CA GLU A 225 18.14 -0.29 0.65
C GLU A 225 19.61 -0.15 0.99
N ALA A 226 20.48 -0.87 0.28
CA ALA A 226 21.91 -0.85 0.56
C ALA A 226 22.51 0.55 0.34
N PHE A 227 22.16 1.22 -0.76
CA PHE A 227 22.67 2.57 -1.03
C PHE A 227 22.06 3.62 -0.09
N LEU A 228 20.78 3.54 0.20
CA LEU A 228 20.13 4.44 1.16
C LEU A 228 20.65 4.24 2.58
N SER A 229 21.01 3.01 2.97
CA SER A 229 21.60 2.78 4.29
C SER A 229 22.97 3.44 4.44
N VAL A 230 23.83 3.39 3.41
CA VAL A 230 25.09 4.12 3.38
C VAL A 230 24.87 5.63 3.41
N TRP A 231 23.87 6.11 2.66
CA TRP A 231 23.51 7.53 2.67
C TRP A 231 23.04 8.00 4.05
N LEU A 232 22.22 7.22 4.76
CA LEU A 232 21.79 7.52 6.14
C LEU A 232 23.01 7.62 7.07
N GLU A 233 23.97 6.69 6.99
CA GLU A 233 25.19 6.71 7.81
C GLU A 233 26.12 7.90 7.50
N CYS A 234 26.03 8.46 6.29
CA CYS A 234 26.76 9.67 5.94
C CYS A 234 26.11 10.95 6.50
N ASN A 235 24.80 10.92 6.79
CA ASN A 235 24.04 12.09 7.19
C ASN A 235 23.62 12.08 8.67
N LEU A 236 23.63 10.93 9.33
CA LEU A 236 23.18 10.74 10.70
C LEU A 236 24.21 9.99 11.54
N SER A 237 24.28 10.31 12.82
CA SER A 237 25.03 9.51 13.78
C SER A 237 24.35 8.17 14.08
N LYS A 238 25.10 7.20 14.56
CA LYS A 238 24.57 5.90 15.01
C LYS A 238 23.43 6.02 16.02
N LYS A 239 23.53 6.96 16.96
CA LYS A 239 22.48 7.21 17.95
C LYS A 239 21.21 7.76 17.31
N GLU A 240 21.32 8.67 16.35
CA GLU A 240 20.18 9.19 15.61
C GLU A 240 19.50 8.11 14.76
N ILE A 241 20.29 7.26 14.09
CA ILE A 241 19.76 6.11 13.34
C ILE A 241 18.99 5.16 14.26
N LEU A 242 19.56 4.81 15.41
CA LEU A 242 18.91 3.93 16.39
C LEU A 242 17.63 4.56 16.94
N ARG A 243 17.65 5.85 17.27
CA ARG A 243 16.48 6.59 17.73
C ARG A 243 15.36 6.54 16.67
N LEU A 244 15.66 6.94 15.44
CA LEU A 244 14.68 6.91 14.33
C LEU A 244 14.14 5.52 14.09
N TYR A 245 14.95 4.48 14.23
CA TYR A 245 14.50 3.10 14.12
C TYR A 245 13.49 2.74 15.21
N LEU A 246 13.81 3.06 16.45
CA LEU A 246 12.93 2.81 17.60
C LEU A 246 11.64 3.63 17.57
N ASP A 247 11.68 4.86 17.05
CA ASP A 247 10.53 5.75 16.97
C ASP A 247 9.58 5.40 15.81
N ARG A 248 10.09 4.81 14.72
CA ARG A 248 9.31 4.65 13.48
C ARG A 248 8.91 3.21 13.15
N ALA A 249 9.39 2.24 13.90
CA ALA A 249 9.03 0.86 13.65
C ALA A 249 7.58 0.58 14.05
N TYR A 250 6.85 -0.12 13.19
CA TYR A 250 5.55 -0.65 13.55
C TYR A 250 5.70 -1.75 14.59
N MET A 251 4.95 -1.65 15.69
CA MET A 251 5.06 -2.53 16.86
C MET A 251 3.83 -3.42 17.06
N GLY A 252 2.89 -3.42 16.12
CA GLY A 252 1.61 -4.13 16.25
C GLY A 252 0.56 -3.32 17.01
N GLY A 253 -0.71 -3.73 16.92
CA GLY A 253 -1.83 -3.04 17.58
C GLY A 253 -2.04 -1.59 17.16
N GLY A 254 -1.64 -1.23 15.94
CA GLY A 254 -1.73 0.14 15.45
C GLY A 254 -0.69 1.10 16.02
N THR A 255 0.30 0.60 16.78
CA THR A 255 1.31 1.43 17.42
C THR A 255 2.59 1.53 16.59
N PHE A 256 3.12 2.74 16.48
CA PHE A 256 4.41 3.05 15.87
C PHE A 256 5.36 3.60 16.94
N GLY A 257 6.55 3.05 16.98
CA GLY A 257 7.59 3.39 17.96
C GLY A 257 7.50 2.61 19.26
N ALA A 258 8.69 2.41 19.87
CA ALA A 258 8.83 1.62 21.09
C ALA A 258 8.18 2.31 22.31
N ALA A 259 8.15 3.65 22.35
CA ALA A 259 7.53 4.40 23.46
C ALA A 259 6.01 4.21 23.45
N ALA A 260 5.35 4.39 22.29
CA ALA A 260 3.93 4.16 22.16
C ALA A 260 3.56 2.67 22.42
N ALA A 261 4.39 1.74 21.98
CA ALA A 261 4.20 0.32 22.24
C ALA A 261 4.34 -0.03 23.73
N SER A 262 5.27 0.61 24.47
CA SER A 262 5.40 0.46 25.92
C SER A 262 4.11 0.88 26.64
N GLN A 263 3.61 2.05 26.29
CA GLN A 263 2.34 2.54 26.86
C GLN A 263 1.16 1.64 26.47
N PHE A 264 1.13 1.19 25.22
CA PHE A 264 0.05 0.34 24.72
C PHE A 264 0.02 -1.03 25.37
N TYR A 265 1.18 -1.73 25.43
CA TYR A 265 1.22 -3.10 25.94
C TYR A 265 1.36 -3.21 27.45
N PHE A 266 2.06 -2.27 28.10
CA PHE A 266 2.39 -2.36 29.51
C PHE A 266 1.76 -1.26 30.38
N GLY A 267 1.21 -0.20 29.75
CA GLY A 267 0.69 0.98 30.48
C GLY A 267 1.79 1.76 31.19
N LYS A 268 3.05 1.70 30.69
CA LYS A 268 4.24 2.31 31.30
C LYS A 268 4.98 3.20 30.31
N ALA A 269 5.62 4.24 30.84
CA ALA A 269 6.61 4.98 30.08
C ALA A 269 7.75 4.04 29.64
N ILE A 270 8.37 4.31 28.50
CA ILE A 270 9.44 3.46 27.98
C ILE A 270 10.67 3.44 28.89
N THR A 271 10.87 4.48 29.68
CA THR A 271 11.94 4.60 30.69
C THR A 271 11.76 3.63 31.87
N ASP A 272 10.54 3.16 32.11
CA ASP A 272 10.18 2.39 33.32
C ASP A 272 10.03 0.89 33.05
N ILE A 273 10.30 0.45 31.79
CA ILE A 273 10.19 -0.96 31.41
C ILE A 273 11.35 -1.79 31.96
N ASN A 274 11.02 -2.99 32.40
CA ASN A 274 12.00 -3.97 32.88
C ASN A 274 12.60 -4.82 31.75
N LEU A 275 13.52 -5.74 32.07
CA LEU A 275 14.18 -6.60 31.08
C LEU A 275 13.21 -7.52 30.34
N ALA A 276 12.18 -8.06 31.00
CA ALA A 276 11.20 -8.94 30.35
C ALA A 276 10.34 -8.16 29.33
N GLU A 277 9.94 -6.95 29.69
CA GLU A 277 9.20 -6.02 28.82
C GLU A 277 10.08 -5.54 27.67
N SER A 278 11.34 -5.18 27.95
CA SER A 278 12.36 -4.83 26.92
C SER A 278 12.56 -5.96 25.91
N ALA A 279 12.67 -7.20 26.36
CA ALA A 279 12.82 -8.37 25.50
C ALA A 279 11.57 -8.65 24.67
N MET A 280 10.38 -8.40 25.23
CA MET A 280 9.12 -8.54 24.50
C MET A 280 9.01 -7.49 23.40
N LEU A 281 9.27 -6.21 23.68
CA LEU A 281 9.30 -5.15 22.66
C LEU A 281 10.34 -5.45 21.57
N ALA A 282 11.56 -5.81 21.94
CA ALA A 282 12.60 -6.15 20.98
C ALA A 282 12.22 -7.34 20.09
N GLY A 283 11.38 -8.25 20.58
CA GLY A 283 10.84 -9.37 19.83
C GLY A 283 9.88 -8.99 18.70
N LEU A 284 9.18 -7.84 18.84
CA LEU A 284 8.16 -7.38 17.88
C LEU A 284 8.74 -6.91 16.56
N PHE A 285 9.96 -6.37 16.53
CA PHE A 285 10.59 -5.85 15.30
C PHE A 285 10.68 -6.89 14.18
N LYS A 286 10.76 -8.17 14.50
CA LYS A 286 10.83 -9.26 13.51
C LYS A 286 9.53 -9.47 12.74
N ALA A 287 8.40 -9.50 13.44
CA ALA A 287 7.08 -9.74 12.87
C ALA A 287 6.00 -9.25 13.85
N PRO A 288 5.71 -7.94 13.89
CA PRO A 288 4.87 -7.33 14.91
C PRO A 288 3.45 -7.90 14.93
N ALA A 289 2.82 -8.15 13.77
CA ALA A 289 1.49 -8.76 13.73
C ALA A 289 1.46 -10.18 14.32
N ARG A 290 2.51 -10.99 14.09
CA ARG A 290 2.58 -12.36 14.60
C ARG A 290 2.88 -12.45 16.09
N TYR A 291 3.70 -11.53 16.60
CA TYR A 291 4.20 -11.53 17.96
C TYR A 291 3.54 -10.46 18.84
N ALA A 292 2.53 -9.74 18.34
CA ALA A 292 1.77 -8.78 19.12
C ALA A 292 1.14 -9.47 20.35
N PRO A 293 1.46 -9.03 21.59
CA PRO A 293 1.05 -9.73 22.81
C PRO A 293 -0.46 -9.82 23.00
N HIS A 294 -1.21 -8.83 22.51
CA HIS A 294 -2.68 -8.82 22.59
C HIS A 294 -3.33 -9.83 21.64
N VAL A 295 -2.63 -10.23 20.57
CA VAL A 295 -3.11 -11.23 19.59
C VAL A 295 -2.66 -12.64 19.97
N ASN A 296 -1.37 -12.80 20.33
CA ASN A 296 -0.79 -14.13 20.63
C ASN A 296 0.26 -14.03 21.74
N LEU A 297 -0.20 -13.92 22.97
CA LEU A 297 0.69 -13.80 24.14
C LEU A 297 1.69 -14.99 24.29
N PRO A 298 1.30 -16.25 24.03
CA PRO A 298 2.26 -17.37 24.06
C PRO A 298 3.39 -17.20 23.04
N ALA A 299 3.09 -16.78 21.80
CA ALA A 299 4.10 -16.55 20.78
C ALA A 299 5.00 -15.35 21.12
N ALA A 300 4.42 -14.27 21.67
CA ALA A 300 5.16 -13.12 22.16
C ALA A 300 6.16 -13.49 23.25
N ARG A 301 5.75 -14.27 24.24
CA ARG A 301 6.62 -14.77 25.31
C ARG A 301 7.71 -15.71 24.80
N ALA A 302 7.38 -16.62 23.88
CA ALA A 302 8.37 -17.48 23.23
C ALA A 302 9.43 -16.65 22.50
N ARG A 303 9.00 -15.61 21.77
CA ARG A 303 9.90 -14.71 21.07
C ARG A 303 10.75 -13.86 22.03
N ALA A 304 10.20 -13.37 23.14
CA ALA A 304 10.95 -12.68 24.18
C ALA A 304 12.06 -13.58 24.77
N ASN A 305 11.78 -14.87 24.98
CA ASN A 305 12.80 -15.83 25.43
C ASN A 305 13.93 -16.04 24.39
N GLU A 306 13.62 -15.99 23.08
CA GLU A 306 14.68 -15.98 22.03
C GLU A 306 15.54 -14.72 22.14
N VAL A 307 14.94 -13.56 22.39
CA VAL A 307 15.67 -12.29 22.60
C VAL A 307 16.60 -12.37 23.82
N LEU A 308 16.11 -12.90 24.95
CA LEU A 308 16.92 -13.13 26.14
C LEU A 308 18.10 -14.07 25.85
N THR A 309 17.87 -15.11 25.05
CA THR A 309 18.94 -16.03 24.60
C THR A 309 19.95 -15.29 23.72
N ASN A 310 19.49 -14.42 22.82
CA ASN A 310 20.36 -13.59 21.97
C ASN A 310 21.26 -12.64 22.78
N LEU A 311 20.73 -12.07 23.88
CA LEU A 311 21.50 -11.22 24.81
C LEU A 311 22.68 -11.98 25.44
N VAL A 312 22.42 -13.22 25.86
CA VAL A 312 23.45 -14.08 26.44
C VAL A 312 24.47 -14.52 25.40
N GLN A 313 24.01 -15.02 24.24
CA GLN A 313 24.88 -15.43 23.14
C GLN A 313 25.72 -14.27 22.56
N GLY A 314 25.19 -13.06 22.62
CA GLY A 314 25.90 -11.83 22.22
C GLY A 314 26.92 -11.34 23.25
N GLY A 315 26.97 -11.95 24.44
CA GLY A 315 27.84 -11.52 25.53
C GLY A 315 27.44 -10.18 26.17
N LEU A 316 26.21 -9.70 25.90
CA LEU A 316 25.70 -8.43 26.44
C LEU A 316 25.09 -8.60 27.83
N MET A 317 24.69 -9.83 28.18
CA MET A 317 24.21 -10.21 29.52
C MET A 317 24.66 -11.64 29.86
N THR A 318 24.71 -11.93 31.15
CA THR A 318 24.97 -13.28 31.65
C THR A 318 23.65 -14.06 31.81
N GLU A 319 23.71 -15.40 31.84
CA GLU A 319 22.52 -16.24 32.08
C GLU A 319 21.83 -15.89 33.40
N GLY A 320 22.62 -15.57 34.45
CA GLY A 320 22.06 -15.15 35.74
C GLY A 320 21.24 -13.86 35.71
N GLN A 321 21.60 -12.91 34.82
CA GLN A 321 20.87 -11.66 34.67
C GLN A 321 19.52 -11.84 33.95
N VAL A 322 19.40 -12.85 33.06
CA VAL A 322 18.17 -13.08 32.29
C VAL A 322 17.23 -14.09 32.95
N VAL A 323 17.69 -14.86 33.94
CA VAL A 323 16.87 -15.87 34.64
C VAL A 323 15.60 -15.28 35.22
N ALA A 324 15.67 -14.13 35.90
CA ALA A 324 14.51 -13.48 36.50
C ALA A 324 13.46 -13.09 35.43
N ALA A 325 13.89 -12.59 34.28
CA ALA A 325 13.00 -12.22 33.17
C ALA A 325 12.33 -13.45 32.52
N ARG A 326 13.01 -14.60 32.54
CA ARG A 326 12.41 -15.87 32.04
C ARG A 326 11.37 -16.44 33.01
N LEU A 327 11.63 -16.35 34.32
CA LEU A 327 10.71 -16.82 35.35
C LEU A 327 9.50 -15.91 35.53
N HIS A 328 9.68 -14.61 35.33
CA HIS A 328 8.65 -13.58 35.43
C HIS A 328 8.51 -12.85 34.09
N PRO A 329 7.87 -13.47 33.07
CA PRO A 329 7.68 -12.85 31.78
C PRO A 329 6.79 -11.61 31.91
N ALA A 330 6.90 -10.69 30.93
CA ALA A 330 6.13 -9.46 30.91
C ALA A 330 4.62 -9.71 31.05
N SER A 331 3.99 -8.92 31.93
CA SER A 331 2.53 -8.85 32.03
C SER A 331 2.02 -7.78 31.05
N VAL A 332 0.97 -8.08 30.34
CA VAL A 332 0.37 -7.23 29.31
C VAL A 332 -0.96 -6.72 29.82
N VAL A 333 -1.26 -5.46 29.53
CA VAL A 333 -2.58 -4.88 29.83
C VAL A 333 -3.62 -5.62 28.97
N ASP A 334 -4.66 -6.12 29.63
CA ASP A 334 -5.77 -6.78 28.95
C ASP A 334 -6.58 -5.69 28.22
N ARG A 335 -6.43 -5.65 26.90
CA ARG A 335 -7.25 -4.80 26.03
C ARG A 335 -8.09 -5.73 25.17
N ALA A 336 -9.39 -5.44 25.08
CA ALA A 336 -10.25 -6.12 24.12
C ALA A 336 -9.60 -6.07 22.72
N GLU A 337 -9.71 -7.15 21.95
CA GLU A 337 -9.17 -7.26 20.60
C GLU A 337 -9.74 -6.18 19.67
N VAL A 338 -9.19 -4.98 19.72
CA VAL A 338 -9.46 -3.94 18.73
C VAL A 338 -8.32 -4.02 17.70
N THR A 339 -8.56 -4.73 16.64
CA THR A 339 -7.64 -4.73 15.49
C THR A 339 -7.73 -3.35 14.84
N ALA A 340 -6.65 -2.58 14.90
CA ALA A 340 -6.60 -1.28 14.24
C ALA A 340 -6.70 -1.45 12.71
N PRO A 341 -7.50 -0.64 12.01
CA PRO A 341 -7.64 -0.70 10.57
C PRO A 341 -6.45 0.01 9.87
N ASP A 342 -5.25 -0.52 10.05
CA ASP A 342 -3.99 0.17 9.76
C ASP A 342 -3.87 0.67 8.30
N PHE A 343 -4.30 -0.10 7.30
CA PHE A 343 -4.33 0.35 5.90
C PHE A 343 -5.23 1.57 5.69
N PHE A 344 -6.37 1.61 6.39
CA PHE A 344 -7.27 2.75 6.33
C PHE A 344 -6.67 3.95 7.10
N LEU A 345 -6.09 3.73 8.26
CA LEU A 345 -5.50 4.80 9.08
C LEU A 345 -4.34 5.49 8.37
N ASP A 346 -3.48 4.73 7.66
CA ASP A 346 -2.41 5.33 6.87
C ASP A 346 -2.95 6.20 5.74
N TRP A 347 -3.95 5.69 5.01
CA TRP A 347 -4.59 6.48 3.95
C TRP A 347 -5.32 7.71 4.51
N ALA A 348 -6.02 7.58 5.63
CA ALA A 348 -6.71 8.67 6.30
C ALA A 348 -5.71 9.73 6.82
N PHE A 349 -4.55 9.28 7.29
CA PHE A 349 -3.48 10.17 7.73
C PHE A 349 -2.88 10.99 6.59
N ASP A 350 -2.64 10.38 5.42
CA ASP A 350 -2.22 11.10 4.20
C ASP A 350 -3.26 12.18 3.85
N GLU A 351 -4.57 11.90 3.99
CA GLU A 351 -5.64 12.88 3.78
C GLU A 351 -5.65 14.00 4.84
N VAL A 352 -5.41 13.66 6.12
CA VAL A 352 -5.27 14.66 7.19
C VAL A 352 -4.14 15.61 6.89
N GLN A 353 -2.96 15.11 6.54
CA GLN A 353 -1.80 15.95 6.20
C GLN A 353 -2.11 16.93 5.08
N ARG A 354 -2.84 16.47 4.05
CA ARG A 354 -3.23 17.32 2.91
C ARG A 354 -4.25 18.41 3.31
N ILE A 355 -5.25 18.06 4.14
CA ILE A 355 -6.33 18.97 4.53
C ILE A 355 -5.86 19.92 5.62
N ALA A 356 -5.11 19.42 6.60
CA ALA A 356 -4.68 20.17 7.77
C ALA A 356 -3.40 21.00 7.54
N ALA A 357 -2.75 20.88 6.37
CA ALA A 357 -1.55 21.66 6.05
C ALA A 357 -1.63 23.18 6.36
N PRO A 358 -2.78 23.87 6.17
CA PRO A 358 -2.93 25.27 6.52
C PRO A 358 -3.25 25.52 8.01
N PHE A 359 -3.45 24.49 8.83
CA PHE A 359 -3.84 24.66 10.24
C PHE A 359 -2.61 24.95 11.12
N ALA A 360 -2.80 25.80 12.12
CA ALA A 360 -1.75 26.10 13.11
C ALA A 360 -1.63 25.00 14.19
N GLN A 361 -2.67 24.18 14.34
CA GLN A 361 -2.72 23.10 15.31
C GLN A 361 -2.08 21.84 14.77
N HIS A 362 -1.21 21.23 15.55
CA HIS A 362 -0.49 20.01 15.18
C HIS A 362 -1.06 18.75 15.86
N SER A 363 -1.80 18.91 16.95
CA SER A 363 -2.49 17.83 17.63
C SER A 363 -3.98 17.83 17.28
N LEU A 364 -4.46 16.76 16.64
CA LEU A 364 -5.79 16.72 16.03
C LEU A 364 -6.57 15.47 16.47
N ILE A 365 -7.87 15.63 16.59
CA ILE A 365 -8.83 14.53 16.71
C ILE A 365 -9.59 14.43 15.40
N VAL A 366 -9.58 13.26 14.79
CA VAL A 366 -10.18 13.02 13.47
C VAL A 366 -11.30 12.00 13.58
N ARG A 367 -12.52 12.43 13.32
CA ARG A 367 -13.64 11.51 13.13
C ARG A 367 -13.63 10.99 11.70
N THR A 368 -13.46 9.70 11.55
CA THR A 368 -13.43 9.03 10.25
C THR A 368 -14.81 8.55 9.80
N THR A 369 -14.85 7.99 8.60
CA THR A 369 -16.05 7.38 8.05
C THR A 369 -16.11 5.87 8.26
N ILE A 370 -15.05 5.24 8.77
CA ILE A 370 -14.94 3.79 8.89
C ILE A 370 -15.99 3.23 9.87
N ASP A 371 -16.49 2.05 9.54
CA ASP A 371 -17.35 1.25 10.42
C ASP A 371 -16.58 -0.02 10.79
N MET A 372 -16.18 -0.13 12.07
CA MET A 372 -15.29 -1.21 12.51
C MET A 372 -15.90 -2.61 12.32
N SER A 373 -17.22 -2.76 12.40
CA SER A 373 -17.88 -4.03 12.15
C SER A 373 -17.80 -4.42 10.66
N LEU A 374 -17.96 -3.45 9.76
CA LEU A 374 -17.81 -3.66 8.32
C LEU A 374 -16.34 -3.86 7.92
N GLN A 375 -15.42 -3.18 8.61
CA GLN A 375 -13.99 -3.38 8.43
C GLN A 375 -13.58 -4.82 8.77
N GLN A 376 -14.00 -5.32 9.93
CA GLN A 376 -13.71 -6.69 10.32
C GLN A 376 -14.33 -7.73 9.37
N ALA A 377 -15.54 -7.46 8.89
CA ALA A 377 -16.17 -8.31 7.87
C ALA A 377 -15.42 -8.30 6.54
N ALA A 378 -14.86 -7.15 6.15
CA ALA A 378 -14.05 -7.03 4.95
C ALA A 378 -12.70 -7.78 5.07
N GLU A 379 -12.05 -7.67 6.22
CA GLU A 379 -10.82 -8.41 6.55
C GLU A 379 -11.08 -9.91 6.54
N ASP A 380 -12.16 -10.35 7.19
CA ASP A 380 -12.55 -11.76 7.19
C ASP A 380 -12.90 -12.26 5.78
N ALA A 381 -13.56 -11.46 4.96
CA ALA A 381 -13.88 -11.84 3.58
C ALA A 381 -12.61 -12.08 2.73
N ILE A 382 -11.55 -11.30 2.92
CA ILE A 382 -10.26 -11.49 2.24
C ILE A 382 -9.50 -12.67 2.84
N GLU A 383 -9.28 -12.68 4.17
CA GLU A 383 -8.46 -13.69 4.84
C GLU A 383 -9.09 -15.09 4.72
N SER A 384 -10.40 -15.25 4.97
CA SER A 384 -11.07 -16.54 4.82
C SER A 384 -10.99 -17.07 3.39
N SER A 385 -11.09 -16.17 2.39
CA SER A 385 -10.95 -16.53 0.99
C SER A 385 -9.53 -17.03 0.66
N LEU A 386 -8.51 -16.32 1.15
CA LEU A 386 -7.10 -16.70 0.93
C LEU A 386 -6.74 -17.98 1.70
N ARG A 387 -7.21 -18.13 2.93
CA ARG A 387 -6.97 -19.32 3.76
C ARG A 387 -7.59 -20.57 3.14
N GLN A 388 -8.82 -20.45 2.63
CA GLN A 388 -9.55 -21.61 2.09
C GLN A 388 -9.13 -21.98 0.67
N TYR A 389 -8.84 -20.98 -0.17
CA TYR A 389 -8.66 -21.16 -1.62
C TYR A 389 -7.31 -20.65 -2.16
N GLY A 390 -6.52 -19.95 -1.34
CA GLY A 390 -5.28 -19.32 -1.78
C GLY A 390 -4.31 -20.28 -2.43
N GLU A 391 -4.09 -21.45 -1.82
CA GLU A 391 -3.20 -22.47 -2.36
C GLU A 391 -3.74 -23.05 -3.68
N SER A 392 -5.02 -23.40 -3.75
CA SER A 392 -5.63 -24.00 -4.94
C SER A 392 -5.62 -23.06 -6.15
N TYR A 393 -5.82 -21.76 -5.92
CA TYR A 393 -5.72 -20.72 -6.96
C TYR A 393 -4.30 -20.17 -7.13
N ARG A 394 -3.32 -20.54 -6.30
CA ARG A 394 -1.97 -19.98 -6.30
C ARG A 394 -2.02 -18.43 -6.20
N VAL A 395 -2.78 -17.94 -5.24
CA VAL A 395 -2.95 -16.51 -4.96
C VAL A 395 -2.59 -16.21 -3.51
N ALA A 396 -1.80 -15.16 -3.31
CA ALA A 396 -1.26 -14.80 -2.00
C ALA A 396 -1.85 -13.50 -1.43
N GLN A 397 -2.40 -12.62 -2.29
CA GLN A 397 -2.84 -11.30 -1.88
C GLN A 397 -4.27 -11.01 -2.31
N GLY A 398 -4.94 -10.15 -1.54
CA GLY A 398 -6.24 -9.59 -1.86
C GLY A 398 -6.36 -8.19 -1.31
N ALA A 399 -7.19 -7.36 -1.93
CA ALA A 399 -7.53 -6.03 -1.46
C ALA A 399 -9.01 -5.74 -1.70
N LEU A 400 -9.58 -4.91 -0.82
CA LEU A 400 -10.99 -4.57 -0.86
C LEU A 400 -11.19 -3.13 -0.41
N VAL A 401 -12.08 -2.42 -1.10
CA VAL A 401 -12.61 -1.12 -0.65
C VAL A 401 -14.12 -1.19 -0.69
N MET A 402 -14.76 -0.83 0.40
CA MET A 402 -16.21 -0.68 0.52
C MET A 402 -16.55 0.79 0.80
N ILE A 403 -17.41 1.35 -0.04
CA ILE A 403 -17.92 2.74 0.11
C ILE A 403 -19.42 2.73 0.25
N GLU A 404 -19.97 3.58 1.09
CA GLU A 404 -21.37 3.98 1.02
C GLU A 404 -21.60 4.79 -0.26
N ASN A 405 -22.73 4.64 -0.92
CA ASN A 405 -22.96 5.21 -2.25
C ASN A 405 -22.82 6.74 -2.34
N GLY A 406 -22.78 7.45 -1.21
CA GLY A 406 -22.43 8.87 -1.11
C GLY A 406 -20.91 9.19 -1.16
N GLY A 407 -20.04 8.17 -1.08
CA GLY A 407 -18.58 8.30 -1.15
C GLY A 407 -17.83 8.03 0.17
N ALA A 408 -18.51 7.85 1.30
CA ALA A 408 -17.87 7.57 2.58
C ALA A 408 -17.26 6.15 2.58
N VAL A 409 -15.95 6.05 2.81
CA VAL A 409 -15.25 4.76 2.91
C VAL A 409 -15.62 4.09 4.23
N ARG A 410 -16.24 2.91 4.17
CA ARG A 410 -16.72 2.15 5.32
C ARG A 410 -15.78 1.04 5.73
N ALA A 411 -15.04 0.48 4.77
CA ALA A 411 -14.01 -0.52 5.02
C ALA A 411 -12.91 -0.46 3.94
N MET A 412 -11.68 -0.76 4.34
CA MET A 412 -10.52 -0.81 3.45
C MET A 412 -9.57 -1.92 3.89
N VAL A 413 -9.28 -2.85 3.00
CA VAL A 413 -8.30 -3.91 3.18
C VAL A 413 -7.22 -3.75 2.11
N GLY A 414 -6.01 -3.39 2.51
CA GLY A 414 -4.89 -3.14 1.59
C GLY A 414 -4.01 -4.34 1.33
N GLY A 415 -4.28 -5.48 1.96
CA GLY A 415 -3.51 -6.72 1.84
C GLY A 415 -3.94 -7.74 2.86
N ARG A 416 -3.33 -8.92 2.83
CA ARG A 416 -3.64 -10.02 3.74
C ARG A 416 -3.24 -9.71 5.19
N ASP A 417 -2.05 -9.17 5.38
CA ASP A 417 -1.46 -8.88 6.69
C ASP A 417 -0.65 -7.59 6.62
N TYR A 418 -1.06 -6.58 7.40
CA TYR A 418 -0.37 -5.29 7.47
C TYR A 418 1.03 -5.42 8.08
N GLY A 419 1.22 -6.31 9.05
CA GLY A 419 2.51 -6.54 9.68
C GLY A 419 3.53 -7.20 8.76
N GLU A 420 3.07 -8.02 7.79
CA GLU A 420 3.94 -8.57 6.75
C GLU A 420 4.24 -7.56 5.65
N SER A 421 3.26 -6.73 5.29
CA SER A 421 3.37 -5.76 4.21
C SER A 421 2.45 -4.56 4.43
N GLN A 422 3.03 -3.41 4.74
CA GLN A 422 2.34 -2.12 4.89
C GLN A 422 1.93 -1.50 3.54
N PHE A 423 2.31 -2.14 2.42
CA PHE A 423 1.94 -1.67 1.08
C PHE A 423 0.43 -1.77 0.89
N ASN A 424 -0.24 -0.63 0.85
CA ASN A 424 -1.69 -0.55 0.69
C ASN A 424 -2.10 -0.81 -0.77
N ARG A 425 -2.46 -2.06 -1.07
CA ARG A 425 -2.87 -2.46 -2.44
C ARG A 425 -4.21 -1.86 -2.85
N ALA A 426 -5.01 -1.43 -1.87
CA ALA A 426 -6.30 -0.78 -2.15
C ALA A 426 -6.12 0.60 -2.82
N THR A 427 -5.08 1.35 -2.46
CA THR A 427 -4.86 2.73 -2.88
C THR A 427 -3.60 2.95 -3.73
N LYS A 428 -2.58 2.07 -3.60
CA LYS A 428 -1.26 2.28 -4.23
C LYS A 428 -0.93 1.24 -5.32
N ALA A 429 -1.53 0.03 -5.30
CA ALA A 429 -1.28 -0.97 -6.34
C ALA A 429 -2.03 -0.63 -7.63
N LEU A 430 -1.29 -0.45 -8.69
CA LEU A 430 -1.82 -0.28 -10.04
C LEU A 430 -1.99 -1.65 -10.69
N ARG A 431 -3.24 -2.06 -10.94
CA ARG A 431 -3.59 -3.37 -11.48
C ARG A 431 -4.57 -3.25 -12.64
N GLN A 432 -4.42 -4.09 -13.66
CA GLN A 432 -5.32 -4.07 -14.80
C GLN A 432 -6.73 -4.52 -14.38
N PRO A 433 -7.76 -3.68 -14.53
CA PRO A 433 -9.14 -4.03 -14.16
C PRO A 433 -9.76 -5.06 -15.11
N GLY A 434 -9.20 -5.27 -16.29
CA GLY A 434 -9.73 -6.17 -17.29
C GLY A 434 -11.18 -5.86 -17.60
N SER A 435 -12.01 -6.90 -17.73
CA SER A 435 -13.43 -6.73 -18.12
C SER A 435 -14.30 -5.93 -17.16
N SER A 436 -13.84 -5.59 -15.95
CA SER A 436 -14.60 -4.68 -15.08
C SER A 436 -14.64 -3.26 -15.64
N PHE A 437 -13.62 -2.85 -16.39
CA PHE A 437 -13.61 -1.55 -17.08
C PHE A 437 -14.70 -1.39 -18.14
N LYS A 438 -15.28 -2.48 -18.63
CA LYS A 438 -16.36 -2.44 -19.65
C LYS A 438 -17.55 -1.60 -19.19
N ALA A 439 -17.84 -1.55 -17.90
CA ALA A 439 -18.95 -0.75 -17.37
C ALA A 439 -18.86 0.73 -17.80
N TYR A 440 -17.64 1.33 -17.81
CA TYR A 440 -17.47 2.71 -18.30
C TYR A 440 -17.74 2.86 -19.79
N THR A 441 -17.34 1.87 -20.60
CA THR A 441 -17.62 1.87 -22.05
C THR A 441 -19.12 1.77 -22.32
N TYR A 442 -19.83 0.89 -21.58
CA TYR A 442 -21.27 0.75 -21.74
C TYR A 442 -22.04 1.96 -21.19
N ALA A 443 -21.57 2.56 -20.08
CA ALA A 443 -22.15 3.81 -19.57
C ALA A 443 -22.04 4.94 -20.60
N ALA A 444 -20.88 5.08 -21.29
CA ALA A 444 -20.73 6.03 -22.39
C ALA A 444 -21.68 5.74 -23.58
N ALA A 445 -22.00 4.47 -23.84
CA ALA A 445 -22.96 4.10 -24.86
C ALA A 445 -24.39 4.44 -24.44
N MET A 446 -24.79 4.19 -23.20
CA MET A 446 -26.09 4.59 -22.66
C MET A 446 -26.25 6.09 -22.65
N GLU A 447 -25.22 6.85 -22.27
CA GLU A 447 -25.22 8.31 -22.29
C GLU A 447 -25.36 8.86 -23.72
N LYS A 448 -24.91 8.12 -24.73
CA LYS A 448 -25.12 8.46 -26.15
C LYS A 448 -26.53 8.09 -26.65
N GLY A 449 -27.40 7.56 -25.82
CA GLY A 449 -28.80 7.22 -26.14
C GLY A 449 -29.05 5.78 -26.57
N MET A 450 -28.06 4.88 -26.47
CA MET A 450 -28.29 3.45 -26.65
C MET A 450 -29.10 2.89 -25.47
N THR A 451 -29.70 1.73 -25.67
CA THR A 451 -30.52 1.03 -24.67
C THR A 451 -29.96 -0.38 -24.44
N PRO A 452 -30.34 -1.06 -23.35
CA PRO A 452 -29.94 -2.45 -23.10
C PRO A 452 -30.34 -3.41 -24.23
N GLU A 453 -31.43 -3.12 -24.97
CA GLU A 453 -31.98 -3.88 -26.07
C GLU A 453 -31.29 -3.57 -27.41
N THR A 454 -30.46 -2.51 -27.48
CA THR A 454 -29.73 -2.16 -28.70
C THR A 454 -28.94 -3.37 -29.18
N VAL A 455 -29.21 -3.79 -30.44
CA VAL A 455 -28.56 -4.94 -31.06
C VAL A 455 -27.25 -4.51 -31.73
N ILE A 456 -26.18 -5.21 -31.42
CA ILE A 456 -24.86 -5.00 -31.98
C ILE A 456 -24.25 -6.33 -32.45
N SER A 457 -23.28 -6.27 -33.36
CA SER A 457 -22.62 -7.47 -33.88
C SER A 457 -21.49 -7.94 -32.95
N ASP A 458 -21.58 -9.19 -32.48
CA ASP A 458 -20.49 -9.98 -31.95
C ASP A 458 -19.84 -10.79 -33.07
N ALA A 459 -18.93 -10.20 -33.80
CA ALA A 459 -18.16 -10.80 -34.88
C ALA A 459 -16.69 -10.39 -34.78
N PRO A 460 -15.79 -11.08 -35.45
CA PRO A 460 -14.39 -10.65 -35.51
C PRO A 460 -14.27 -9.18 -35.85
N ILE A 461 -13.35 -8.49 -35.13
CA ILE A 461 -13.08 -7.08 -35.32
C ILE A 461 -11.57 -6.84 -35.33
N THR A 462 -11.13 -5.96 -36.23
CA THR A 462 -9.74 -5.53 -36.33
C THR A 462 -9.65 -4.01 -36.19
N TRP A 463 -8.72 -3.54 -35.38
CA TRP A 463 -8.41 -2.11 -35.21
C TRP A 463 -6.93 -1.86 -35.39
N GLY A 464 -6.54 -1.47 -36.62
CA GLY A 464 -5.15 -1.49 -37.05
C GLY A 464 -4.60 -2.91 -37.06
N ARG A 465 -3.48 -3.16 -36.40
CA ARG A 465 -2.88 -4.51 -36.29
C ARG A 465 -3.45 -5.35 -35.15
N TRP A 466 -4.43 -4.86 -34.38
CA TRP A 466 -4.98 -5.54 -33.25
C TRP A 466 -6.33 -6.16 -33.54
N SER A 467 -6.48 -7.44 -33.22
CA SER A 467 -7.70 -8.22 -33.42
C SER A 467 -8.06 -8.93 -32.12
N PRO A 468 -8.87 -8.29 -31.22
CA PRO A 468 -9.29 -8.91 -29.97
C PRO A 468 -10.24 -10.08 -30.23
N GLN A 469 -10.12 -11.12 -29.39
CA GLN A 469 -10.97 -12.30 -29.43
C GLN A 469 -11.82 -12.40 -28.16
N ASN A 470 -12.98 -13.03 -28.25
CA ASN A 470 -13.76 -13.43 -27.10
C ASN A 470 -13.04 -14.53 -26.32
N TYR A 471 -13.32 -14.65 -25.00
CA TYR A 471 -12.68 -15.63 -24.13
C TYR A 471 -12.77 -17.07 -24.67
N GLY A 472 -13.94 -17.49 -25.17
CA GLY A 472 -14.15 -18.82 -25.78
C GLY A 472 -13.78 -18.94 -27.26
N ARG A 473 -13.15 -17.90 -27.86
CA ARG A 473 -12.82 -17.81 -29.28
C ARG A 473 -14.05 -18.04 -30.23
N SER A 474 -15.24 -17.91 -29.73
CA SER A 474 -16.51 -18.04 -30.47
C SER A 474 -17.23 -16.69 -30.54
N TYR A 475 -18.11 -16.56 -31.51
CA TYR A 475 -18.88 -15.34 -31.76
C TYR A 475 -20.37 -15.69 -31.84
N SER A 476 -21.22 -14.79 -31.30
CA SER A 476 -22.63 -15.00 -31.16
C SER A 476 -23.46 -14.30 -32.25
N GLY A 477 -22.83 -13.57 -33.18
CA GLY A 477 -23.53 -12.82 -34.22
C GLY A 477 -24.23 -11.58 -33.64
N LYS A 478 -25.53 -11.41 -33.88
CA LYS A 478 -26.30 -10.30 -33.34
C LYS A 478 -26.67 -10.56 -31.87
N VAL A 479 -26.26 -9.63 -30.98
CA VAL A 479 -26.54 -9.69 -29.53
C VAL A 479 -27.05 -8.36 -29.03
N THR A 480 -27.85 -8.34 -27.99
CA THR A 480 -28.21 -7.12 -27.28
C THR A 480 -27.06 -6.65 -26.40
N LEU A 481 -26.97 -5.34 -26.09
CA LEU A 481 -25.98 -4.81 -25.19
C LEU A 481 -26.05 -5.45 -23.79
N LEU A 482 -27.27 -5.74 -23.31
CA LEU A 482 -27.48 -6.51 -22.08
C LEU A 482 -26.78 -7.88 -22.12
N ASN A 483 -27.03 -8.68 -23.14
CA ASN A 483 -26.38 -9.99 -23.24
C ASN A 483 -24.87 -9.90 -23.43
N ALA A 484 -24.41 -8.86 -24.15
CA ALA A 484 -23.02 -8.65 -24.39
C ALA A 484 -22.23 -8.32 -23.10
N ILE A 485 -22.77 -7.44 -22.23
CA ILE A 485 -22.12 -7.11 -20.96
C ILE A 485 -22.24 -8.26 -19.96
N ALA A 486 -23.39 -8.93 -19.89
CA ALA A 486 -23.63 -10.05 -18.97
C ALA A 486 -22.70 -11.23 -19.26
N ARG A 487 -22.48 -11.56 -20.51
CA ARG A 487 -21.54 -12.59 -20.98
C ARG A 487 -20.12 -12.10 -21.12
N SER A 488 -19.87 -10.82 -20.83
CA SER A 488 -18.55 -10.18 -20.91
C SER A 488 -17.85 -10.31 -22.29
N ILE A 489 -18.62 -10.23 -23.37
CA ILE A 489 -18.12 -10.29 -24.76
C ILE A 489 -17.06 -9.20 -24.98
N ASN A 490 -15.94 -9.52 -25.66
CA ASN A 490 -14.83 -8.59 -25.88
C ASN A 490 -14.99 -7.73 -27.12
N THR A 491 -15.53 -8.29 -28.21
CA THR A 491 -15.65 -7.60 -29.50
C THR A 491 -16.61 -6.42 -29.44
N VAL A 492 -17.65 -6.51 -28.61
CA VAL A 492 -18.72 -5.50 -28.52
C VAL A 492 -18.22 -4.17 -27.93
N PRO A 493 -17.58 -4.09 -26.75
CA PRO A 493 -17.07 -2.81 -26.23
C PRO A 493 -15.97 -2.21 -27.12
N VAL A 494 -15.17 -3.05 -27.82
CA VAL A 494 -14.19 -2.58 -28.79
C VAL A 494 -14.89 -1.97 -30.02
N ARG A 495 -15.97 -2.59 -30.51
CA ARG A 495 -16.77 -2.05 -31.60
C ARG A 495 -17.46 -0.75 -31.21
N LEU A 496 -18.06 -0.68 -30.02
CA LEU A 496 -18.61 0.56 -29.48
C LEU A 496 -17.57 1.69 -29.43
N ALA A 497 -16.37 1.40 -28.93
CA ALA A 497 -15.29 2.37 -28.84
C ALA A 497 -14.80 2.81 -30.21
N LYS A 498 -14.62 1.86 -31.16
CA LYS A 498 -14.08 2.13 -32.49
C LYS A 498 -15.08 2.89 -33.37
N ASP A 499 -16.33 2.40 -33.42
CA ASP A 499 -17.27 2.81 -34.45
C ASP A 499 -18.27 3.90 -33.96
N THR A 500 -18.40 4.10 -32.63
CA THR A 500 -19.48 4.92 -32.06
C THR A 500 -19.01 5.98 -31.07
N LEU A 501 -18.14 5.64 -30.12
CA LEU A 501 -17.86 6.46 -28.94
C LEU A 501 -16.56 7.28 -29.07
N GLY A 502 -15.52 6.65 -29.57
CA GLY A 502 -14.13 7.15 -29.48
C GLY A 502 -13.53 6.94 -28.06
N ILE A 503 -12.23 6.70 -28.01
CA ILE A 503 -11.48 6.49 -26.75
C ILE A 503 -11.55 7.70 -25.82
N PRO A 504 -11.40 8.98 -26.32
CA PRO A 504 -11.41 10.15 -25.43
C PRO A 504 -12.69 10.27 -24.60
N ARG A 505 -13.86 9.92 -25.16
CA ARG A 505 -15.14 9.97 -24.42
C ARG A 505 -15.19 8.97 -23.28
N ILE A 506 -14.68 7.75 -23.51
CA ILE A 506 -14.65 6.69 -22.49
C ILE A 506 -13.72 7.10 -21.35
N VAL A 507 -12.53 7.64 -21.68
CA VAL A 507 -11.57 8.14 -20.69
C VAL A 507 -12.14 9.33 -19.89
N ALA A 508 -12.77 10.28 -20.59
CA ALA A 508 -13.39 11.44 -19.92
C ALA A 508 -14.51 11.01 -18.95
N LEU A 509 -15.35 10.03 -19.34
CA LEU A 509 -16.40 9.52 -18.48
C LEU A 509 -15.84 8.80 -17.26
N ALA A 510 -14.82 7.95 -17.42
CA ALA A 510 -14.17 7.28 -16.29
C ALA A 510 -13.58 8.29 -15.29
N LYS A 511 -12.93 9.36 -15.78
CA LYS A 511 -12.45 10.45 -14.92
C LYS A 511 -13.58 11.19 -14.21
N ALA A 512 -14.67 11.51 -14.92
CA ALA A 512 -15.85 12.13 -14.33
C ALA A 512 -16.49 11.23 -13.24
N PHE A 513 -16.37 9.92 -13.35
CA PHE A 513 -16.81 8.98 -12.32
C PHE A 513 -15.90 8.95 -11.08
N GLY A 514 -14.79 9.69 -11.08
CA GLY A 514 -13.87 9.79 -9.95
C GLY A 514 -12.65 8.84 -10.02
N VAL A 515 -12.35 8.29 -11.20
CA VAL A 515 -11.08 7.58 -11.42
C VAL A 515 -9.96 8.60 -11.47
N GLU A 516 -9.05 8.58 -10.48
CA GLU A 516 -7.93 9.52 -10.36
C GLU A 516 -6.67 9.02 -11.07
N THR A 517 -6.47 7.70 -11.10
CA THR A 517 -5.32 7.11 -11.79
C THR A 517 -5.31 7.52 -13.28
N PRO A 518 -4.16 8.00 -13.80
CA PRO A 518 -4.06 8.40 -15.21
C PRO A 518 -4.36 7.23 -16.16
N ILE A 519 -5.38 7.39 -16.99
CA ILE A 519 -5.79 6.39 -17.99
C ILE A 519 -5.07 6.70 -19.31
N ARG A 520 -4.31 5.74 -19.83
CA ARG A 520 -3.64 5.86 -21.13
C ARG A 520 -4.68 5.73 -22.26
N PRO A 521 -4.81 6.69 -23.18
CA PRO A 521 -5.84 6.68 -24.22
C PRO A 521 -5.48 5.73 -25.37
N ASP A 522 -5.45 4.43 -25.12
CA ASP A 522 -5.13 3.38 -26.10
C ASP A 522 -6.40 2.64 -26.56
N LYS A 523 -6.36 2.09 -27.79
CA LYS A 523 -7.47 1.33 -28.40
C LYS A 523 -7.89 0.08 -27.61
N THR A 524 -7.05 -0.40 -26.69
CA THR A 524 -7.31 -1.60 -25.88
C THR A 524 -8.05 -1.28 -24.57
N ILE A 525 -8.19 0.00 -24.20
CA ILE A 525 -8.89 0.46 -23.00
C ILE A 525 -10.30 -0.14 -22.82
N PRO A 526 -11.12 -0.32 -23.87
CA PRO A 526 -12.45 -0.92 -23.68
C PRO A 526 -12.42 -2.30 -23.04
N LEU A 527 -11.26 -2.96 -23.02
CA LEU A 527 -11.02 -4.25 -22.36
C LEU A 527 -10.29 -4.13 -21.01
N GLY A 528 -9.99 -2.90 -20.55
CA GLY A 528 -9.41 -2.63 -19.24
C GLY A 528 -7.91 -2.93 -19.16
N THR A 529 -7.15 -2.46 -20.13
CA THR A 529 -5.68 -2.62 -20.17
C THR A 529 -4.92 -1.51 -19.42
N SER A 530 -5.58 -0.37 -19.12
CA SER A 530 -5.00 0.66 -18.25
C SER A 530 -5.16 0.24 -16.82
N GLU A 531 -4.09 0.35 -16.05
CA GLU A 531 -4.07 -0.03 -14.64
C GLU A 531 -4.83 0.98 -13.80
N LEU A 532 -5.53 0.52 -12.76
CA LEU A 532 -6.32 1.28 -11.80
C LEU A 532 -6.10 0.73 -10.39
N THR A 533 -6.40 1.53 -9.39
CA THR A 533 -6.45 1.09 -7.99
C THR A 533 -7.81 0.43 -7.66
N VAL A 534 -7.87 -0.30 -6.56
CA VAL A 534 -9.14 -0.84 -6.03
C VAL A 534 -10.06 0.31 -5.61
N MET A 535 -9.48 1.37 -5.07
CA MET A 535 -10.20 2.58 -4.69
C MET A 535 -10.85 3.27 -5.89
N ASP A 536 -10.13 3.41 -7.02
CA ASP A 536 -10.69 3.97 -8.27
C ASP A 536 -11.90 3.18 -8.75
N GLN A 537 -11.80 1.86 -8.72
CA GLN A 537 -12.89 1.00 -9.15
C GLN A 537 -14.11 1.09 -8.23
N ALA A 538 -13.91 1.13 -6.91
CA ALA A 538 -15.00 1.33 -5.95
C ALA A 538 -15.68 2.69 -6.17
N THR A 539 -14.89 3.77 -6.29
CA THR A 539 -15.38 5.13 -6.51
C THR A 539 -16.17 5.24 -7.82
N GLY A 540 -15.60 4.72 -8.91
CA GLY A 540 -16.25 4.81 -10.23
C GLY A 540 -17.56 4.03 -10.31
N TYR A 541 -17.65 2.89 -9.66
CA TYR A 541 -18.89 2.10 -9.66
C TYR A 541 -19.96 2.65 -8.72
N ALA A 542 -19.61 3.37 -7.68
CA ALA A 542 -20.58 4.00 -6.78
C ALA A 542 -21.49 5.02 -7.47
N VAL A 543 -21.10 5.53 -8.64
CA VAL A 543 -21.94 6.40 -9.48
C VAL A 543 -23.26 5.72 -9.89
N PHE A 544 -23.24 4.41 -10.13
CA PHE A 544 -24.41 3.68 -10.58
C PHE A 544 -25.53 3.64 -9.51
N PRO A 545 -25.30 3.13 -8.30
CA PRO A 545 -26.32 3.14 -7.26
C PRO A 545 -26.57 4.54 -6.67
N ALA A 546 -25.65 5.50 -6.83
CA ALA A 546 -25.86 6.90 -6.47
C ALA A 546 -26.77 7.68 -7.45
N GLY A 547 -27.40 7.01 -8.42
CA GLY A 547 -28.32 7.65 -9.36
C GLY A 547 -27.62 8.53 -10.40
N GLY A 548 -26.35 8.28 -10.71
CA GLY A 548 -25.56 9.04 -11.68
C GLY A 548 -24.85 10.24 -11.10
N LEU A 549 -24.87 10.40 -9.77
CA LEU A 549 -24.07 11.39 -9.05
C LEU A 549 -22.67 10.84 -8.77
N GLN A 550 -21.66 11.70 -8.88
CA GLN A 550 -20.30 11.34 -8.50
C GLN A 550 -20.22 11.02 -7.01
N ALA A 551 -19.62 9.89 -6.67
CA ALA A 551 -19.32 9.57 -5.29
C ALA A 551 -18.19 10.48 -4.77
N ARG A 552 -18.47 11.29 -3.74
CA ARG A 552 -17.48 12.14 -3.09
C ARG A 552 -16.65 11.29 -2.13
N ARG A 553 -15.65 10.59 -2.68
CA ARG A 553 -14.78 9.70 -1.89
C ARG A 553 -14.11 10.45 -0.73
N HIS A 554 -14.30 9.99 0.50
CA HIS A 554 -13.68 10.54 1.70
C HIS A 554 -13.57 9.50 2.81
N GLY A 555 -12.52 9.63 3.61
CA GLY A 555 -12.29 8.85 4.82
C GLY A 555 -12.49 9.65 6.10
N LEU A 556 -12.54 10.99 5.99
CA LEU A 556 -12.64 11.90 7.11
C LEU A 556 -14.00 12.58 7.08
N SER A 557 -14.72 12.56 8.19
CA SER A 557 -15.96 13.33 8.36
C SER A 557 -15.72 14.67 9.03
N GLN A 558 -14.84 14.72 10.06
CA GLN A 558 -14.49 15.95 10.77
C GLN A 558 -13.05 15.89 11.26
N ILE A 559 -12.39 17.07 11.31
CA ILE A 559 -11.12 17.30 12.00
C ILE A 559 -11.38 18.33 13.10
N LEU A 560 -11.02 17.99 14.34
CA LEU A 560 -11.17 18.83 15.51
C LEU A 560 -9.79 19.10 16.14
N ASN A 561 -9.69 20.22 16.85
CA ASN A 561 -8.61 20.41 17.83
C ASN A 561 -8.95 19.70 19.16
N TYR A 562 -8.02 19.70 20.12
CA TYR A 562 -8.25 19.10 21.44
C TYR A 562 -9.25 19.89 22.30
N ASP A 563 -9.52 21.16 21.96
CA ASP A 563 -10.55 21.98 22.61
C ASP A 563 -11.97 21.62 22.12
N GLY A 564 -12.06 20.78 21.06
CA GLY A 564 -13.31 20.34 20.46
C GLY A 564 -13.84 21.25 19.36
N ASP A 565 -13.07 22.23 18.92
CA ASP A 565 -13.45 23.10 17.81
C ASP A 565 -13.32 22.36 16.48
N VAL A 566 -14.31 22.48 15.62
CA VAL A 566 -14.35 21.81 14.32
C VAL A 566 -13.57 22.66 13.28
N LEU A 567 -12.37 22.23 12.95
CA LEU A 567 -11.49 22.83 11.96
C LEU A 567 -11.95 22.50 10.53
N TYR A 568 -12.37 21.26 10.30
CA TYR A 568 -12.88 20.79 9.02
C TYR A 568 -14.13 19.93 9.22
N ASP A 569 -15.15 20.12 8.36
CA ASP A 569 -16.33 19.26 8.28
C ASP A 569 -16.63 18.96 6.81
N PHE A 570 -16.63 17.67 6.45
CA PHE A 570 -16.82 17.24 5.06
C PHE A 570 -18.11 17.77 4.45
N ASN A 571 -19.21 17.83 5.19
CA ASN A 571 -20.50 18.32 4.67
C ASN A 571 -20.52 19.83 4.43
N ARG A 572 -19.72 20.58 5.19
CA ARG A 572 -19.59 22.04 5.06
C ARG A 572 -18.59 22.40 3.96
N ASP A 573 -17.43 21.72 3.92
CA ASP A 573 -16.24 22.20 3.22
C ASP A 573 -16.00 21.50 1.88
N ALA A 574 -16.57 20.30 1.67
CA ALA A 574 -16.40 19.58 0.42
C ALA A 574 -17.39 20.07 -0.66
N PRO A 575 -16.96 20.12 -1.94
CA PRO A 575 -17.85 20.53 -3.04
C PRO A 575 -19.07 19.59 -3.14
N PRO A 576 -20.22 20.07 -3.65
CA PRO A 576 -21.39 19.21 -3.84
C PRO A 576 -21.14 18.11 -4.87
N ALA A 577 -21.90 17.01 -4.76
CA ALA A 577 -21.82 15.93 -5.75
C ALA A 577 -22.36 16.40 -7.11
N GLU A 578 -21.60 16.16 -8.17
CA GLU A 578 -21.97 16.49 -9.53
C GLU A 578 -22.67 15.33 -10.21
N ARG A 579 -23.64 15.62 -11.08
CA ARG A 579 -24.24 14.62 -11.94
C ARG A 579 -23.34 14.33 -13.13
N VAL A 580 -22.81 13.11 -13.21
CA VAL A 580 -21.83 12.67 -14.21
C VAL A 580 -22.40 11.63 -15.18
N LEU A 581 -23.59 11.09 -14.87
CA LEU A 581 -24.35 10.21 -15.75
C LEU A 581 -25.84 10.59 -15.68
N SER A 582 -26.50 10.66 -16.82
CA SER A 582 -27.94 10.95 -16.85
C SER A 582 -28.77 9.87 -16.16
N GLU A 583 -29.92 10.22 -15.61
CA GLU A 583 -30.79 9.29 -14.90
C GLU A 583 -31.22 8.10 -15.79
N LYS A 584 -31.51 8.37 -17.06
CA LYS A 584 -31.85 7.35 -18.03
C LYS A 584 -30.71 6.37 -18.29
N ALA A 585 -29.48 6.90 -18.48
CA ALA A 585 -28.31 6.05 -18.68
C ALA A 585 -27.98 5.27 -17.42
N THR A 586 -28.15 5.88 -16.23
CA THR A 586 -27.96 5.23 -14.94
C THR A 586 -28.91 4.08 -14.74
N ALA A 587 -30.24 4.28 -14.98
CA ALA A 587 -31.25 3.23 -14.87
C ALA A 587 -30.93 2.07 -15.82
N SER A 588 -30.54 2.37 -17.07
CA SER A 588 -30.15 1.36 -18.06
C SER A 588 -28.93 0.56 -17.62
N MET A 589 -27.90 1.25 -17.08
CA MET A 589 -26.70 0.59 -16.56
C MET A 589 -27.02 -0.28 -15.34
N ASN A 590 -27.81 0.23 -14.39
CA ASN A 590 -28.19 -0.52 -13.20
C ASN A 590 -28.97 -1.79 -13.62
N TYR A 591 -29.90 -1.67 -14.54
CA TYR A 591 -30.62 -2.85 -15.10
C TYR A 591 -29.63 -3.88 -15.67
N MET A 592 -28.70 -3.45 -16.52
CA MET A 592 -27.73 -4.38 -17.12
C MET A 592 -26.79 -5.00 -16.09
N LEU A 593 -26.30 -4.22 -15.11
CA LEU A 593 -25.34 -4.70 -14.10
C LEU A 593 -26.00 -5.62 -13.08
N THR A 594 -27.26 -5.41 -12.71
CA THR A 594 -28.04 -6.32 -11.82
C THR A 594 -28.37 -7.65 -12.46
N GLN A 595 -28.36 -7.75 -13.81
CA GLN A 595 -28.51 -9.03 -14.49
C GLN A 595 -27.25 -9.91 -14.45
N ILE A 596 -26.08 -9.35 -14.17
CA ILE A 596 -24.82 -10.11 -14.21
C ILE A 596 -24.73 -11.19 -13.11
N PRO A 597 -25.13 -10.93 -11.86
CA PRO A 597 -25.22 -11.99 -10.85
C PRO A 597 -26.30 -13.07 -11.17
N ILE A 598 -27.29 -12.77 -12.02
CA ILE A 598 -28.39 -13.67 -12.32
C ILE A 598 -28.05 -14.59 -13.52
N ILE A 599 -27.78 -13.99 -14.68
CA ILE A 599 -27.55 -14.69 -15.93
C ILE A 599 -26.12 -14.63 -16.46
N GLY A 600 -25.24 -13.83 -15.82
CA GLY A 600 -23.92 -13.51 -16.32
C GLY A 600 -22.77 -14.27 -15.64
N THR A 601 -21.63 -13.60 -15.61
CA THR A 601 -20.36 -14.16 -15.15
C THR A 601 -20.17 -14.15 -13.63
N ALA A 602 -21.09 -13.57 -12.85
CA ALA A 602 -20.93 -13.34 -11.40
C ALA A 602 -22.02 -14.01 -10.56
N ARG A 603 -22.47 -15.20 -10.90
CA ARG A 603 -23.54 -15.89 -10.15
C ARG A 603 -23.20 -16.09 -8.66
N LYS A 604 -21.91 -16.20 -8.31
CA LYS A 604 -21.46 -16.32 -6.93
C LYS A 604 -21.53 -15.01 -6.12
N ALA A 605 -21.86 -13.89 -6.77
CA ALA A 605 -22.06 -12.61 -6.11
C ALA A 605 -23.53 -12.35 -5.74
N ALA A 606 -24.47 -13.23 -6.11
CA ALA A 606 -25.87 -13.14 -5.72
C ALA A 606 -26.00 -13.31 -4.20
N LEU A 607 -26.71 -12.38 -3.53
CA LEU A 607 -26.84 -12.35 -2.08
C LEU A 607 -27.91 -13.33 -1.58
N ASP A 608 -27.67 -13.92 -0.41
CA ASP A 608 -28.58 -14.92 0.19
C ASP A 608 -29.80 -14.26 0.85
N ASN A 609 -29.69 -13.00 1.27
CA ASN A 609 -30.75 -12.25 1.93
C ASN A 609 -31.80 -11.65 0.97
N GLY A 610 -31.70 -11.92 -0.34
CA GLY A 610 -32.61 -11.43 -1.36
C GLY A 610 -32.41 -9.96 -1.75
N VAL A 611 -31.42 -9.28 -1.20
CA VAL A 611 -31.07 -7.91 -1.61
C VAL A 611 -30.50 -7.92 -3.03
N VAL A 612 -30.99 -7.00 -3.86
CA VAL A 612 -30.54 -6.90 -5.25
C VAL A 612 -29.11 -6.37 -5.30
N ALA A 613 -28.23 -7.13 -5.91
CA ALA A 613 -26.86 -6.72 -6.19
C ALA A 613 -26.62 -6.58 -7.69
N GLY A 614 -25.83 -5.59 -8.08
CA GLY A 614 -25.28 -5.42 -9.43
C GLY A 614 -23.77 -5.46 -9.42
N GLY A 615 -23.15 -5.66 -10.57
CA GLY A 615 -21.69 -5.59 -10.64
C GLY A 615 -21.08 -6.20 -11.90
N LYS A 616 -19.75 -6.20 -11.96
CA LYS A 616 -19.02 -6.71 -13.12
C LYS A 616 -17.74 -7.42 -12.71
N THR A 617 -17.49 -8.58 -13.30
CA THR A 617 -16.25 -9.34 -13.19
C THR A 617 -15.14 -8.73 -14.04
N GLY A 618 -13.92 -8.71 -13.53
CA GLY A 618 -12.69 -8.47 -14.26
C GLY A 618 -11.78 -9.70 -14.18
N THR A 619 -11.13 -10.01 -15.28
CA THR A 619 -10.08 -11.04 -15.35
C THR A 619 -9.08 -10.59 -16.39
N THR A 620 -7.82 -10.58 -16.06
CA THR A 620 -6.74 -10.19 -16.97
C THR A 620 -6.18 -11.39 -17.73
N GLN A 621 -5.38 -11.12 -18.75
CA GLN A 621 -4.69 -12.17 -19.48
C GLN A 621 -3.77 -12.95 -18.54
N SER A 622 -3.65 -14.24 -18.78
CA SER A 622 -2.87 -15.16 -17.93
C SER A 622 -3.35 -15.24 -16.47
N TYR A 623 -4.57 -14.79 -16.18
CA TYR A 623 -5.17 -14.87 -14.84
C TYR A 623 -4.31 -14.23 -13.73
N ARG A 624 -3.62 -13.11 -14.02
CA ARG A 624 -2.78 -12.41 -13.04
C ARG A 624 -3.60 -11.63 -12.01
N ASP A 625 -4.70 -11.00 -12.48
CA ASP A 625 -5.59 -10.20 -11.68
C ASP A 625 -7.03 -10.68 -11.86
N ALA A 626 -7.73 -10.87 -10.76
CA ALA A 626 -9.14 -11.18 -10.75
C ALA A 626 -9.90 -10.15 -9.91
N TRP A 627 -10.98 -9.61 -10.48
CA TRP A 627 -11.76 -8.52 -9.90
C TRP A 627 -13.23 -8.86 -9.85
N PHE A 628 -13.89 -8.39 -8.81
CA PHE A 628 -15.31 -8.16 -8.81
C PHE A 628 -15.60 -6.78 -8.26
N VAL A 629 -16.30 -5.95 -9.00
CA VAL A 629 -16.79 -4.66 -8.54
C VAL A 629 -18.29 -4.69 -8.59
N GLY A 630 -18.92 -4.53 -7.44
CA GLY A 630 -20.36 -4.65 -7.32
C GLY A 630 -20.94 -3.66 -6.32
N PHE A 631 -22.26 -3.56 -6.35
CA PHE A 631 -23.01 -2.64 -5.51
C PHE A 631 -24.39 -3.18 -5.15
N THR A 632 -24.95 -2.61 -4.10
CA THR A 632 -26.36 -2.70 -3.68
C THR A 632 -26.97 -1.29 -3.71
N GLY A 633 -28.15 -1.11 -3.18
CA GLY A 633 -28.71 0.24 -2.97
C GLY A 633 -27.96 1.06 -1.93
N ASP A 634 -27.22 0.42 -1.03
CA ASP A 634 -26.57 1.05 0.11
C ASP A 634 -25.06 1.18 -0.04
N TYR A 635 -24.38 0.15 -0.57
CA TYR A 635 -22.94 0.05 -0.63
C TYR A 635 -22.40 -0.36 -1.99
N THR A 636 -21.19 0.08 -2.26
CA THR A 636 -20.37 -0.37 -3.40
C THR A 636 -19.08 -0.96 -2.89
N ALA A 637 -18.67 -2.12 -3.38
CA ALA A 637 -17.38 -2.71 -3.04
C ALA A 637 -16.62 -3.19 -4.28
N ALA A 638 -15.32 -2.88 -4.30
CA ALA A 638 -14.37 -3.41 -5.26
C ALA A 638 -13.47 -4.43 -4.55
N VAL A 639 -13.35 -5.60 -5.12
CA VAL A 639 -12.55 -6.72 -4.61
C VAL A 639 -11.56 -7.16 -5.67
N TRP A 640 -10.30 -7.26 -5.28
CA TRP A 640 -9.20 -7.73 -6.11
C TRP A 640 -8.46 -8.87 -5.42
N PHE A 641 -8.04 -9.87 -6.21
CA PHE A 641 -7.08 -10.90 -5.80
C PHE A 641 -6.00 -11.08 -6.87
N GLY A 642 -4.76 -11.31 -6.44
CA GLY A 642 -3.60 -11.49 -7.30
C GLY A 642 -2.32 -11.73 -6.51
N ASN A 643 -1.17 -11.64 -7.21
CA ASN A 643 0.16 -11.77 -6.63
C ASN A 643 0.98 -10.50 -6.86
N ASP A 644 1.80 -10.11 -5.90
CA ASP A 644 2.62 -8.90 -5.99
C ASP A 644 3.69 -8.99 -7.08
N ASP A 645 4.19 -10.17 -7.34
CA ASP A 645 5.20 -10.49 -8.35
C ASP A 645 4.61 -10.69 -9.77
N TYR A 646 3.33 -10.38 -9.97
CA TYR A 646 2.60 -10.58 -11.23
C TYR A 646 2.57 -12.03 -11.73
N THR A 647 2.89 -13.02 -10.91
CA THR A 647 2.74 -14.43 -11.29
C THR A 647 1.27 -14.77 -11.56
N SER A 648 1.05 -15.66 -12.54
CA SER A 648 -0.29 -16.12 -12.90
C SER A 648 -0.90 -16.97 -11.78
N THR A 649 -2.17 -16.72 -11.51
CA THR A 649 -2.98 -17.59 -10.67
C THR A 649 -3.43 -18.84 -11.43
N ASN A 650 -3.91 -19.84 -10.72
CA ASN A 650 -4.41 -21.09 -11.33
C ASN A 650 -5.86 -20.90 -11.82
N ASN A 651 -6.03 -20.26 -12.99
CA ASN A 651 -7.33 -20.02 -13.65
C ASN A 651 -8.36 -19.28 -12.78
N MET A 652 -7.92 -18.43 -11.84
CA MET A 652 -8.81 -17.61 -11.03
C MET A 652 -9.49 -16.54 -11.90
N THR A 653 -10.79 -16.41 -11.78
CA THR A 653 -11.58 -15.40 -12.49
C THR A 653 -12.32 -14.50 -11.52
N GLY A 654 -12.76 -13.32 -11.97
CA GLY A 654 -13.54 -12.41 -11.13
C GLY A 654 -14.87 -12.99 -10.66
N GLY A 655 -15.41 -13.99 -11.36
CA GLY A 655 -16.62 -14.73 -10.96
C GLY A 655 -16.37 -15.84 -9.93
N SER A 656 -15.12 -16.08 -9.54
CA SER A 656 -14.74 -17.07 -8.51
C SER A 656 -14.51 -16.38 -7.17
N LEU A 657 -13.28 -16.29 -6.72
CA LEU A 657 -12.90 -15.78 -5.39
C LEU A 657 -13.36 -14.34 -5.11
N PRO A 658 -13.15 -13.35 -6.04
CA PRO A 658 -13.61 -11.99 -5.80
C PRO A 658 -15.12 -11.87 -5.61
N ALA A 659 -15.92 -12.61 -6.41
CA ALA A 659 -17.39 -12.61 -6.30
C ALA A 659 -17.87 -13.24 -4.98
N MET A 660 -17.15 -14.27 -4.47
CA MET A 660 -17.46 -14.92 -3.19
C MET A 660 -17.12 -13.99 -2.01
N ALA A 661 -15.98 -13.31 -2.04
CA ALA A 661 -15.60 -12.36 -1.01
C ALA A 661 -16.57 -11.16 -0.96
N PHE A 662 -16.97 -10.64 -2.12
CA PHE A 662 -18.00 -9.61 -2.21
C PHE A 662 -19.32 -10.08 -1.56
N LYS A 663 -19.79 -11.28 -1.93
CA LYS A 663 -21.01 -11.84 -1.35
C LYS A 663 -20.93 -11.95 0.16
N ARG A 664 -19.83 -12.53 0.70
CA ARG A 664 -19.62 -12.70 2.14
C ARG A 664 -19.70 -11.38 2.88
N LEU A 665 -19.03 -10.33 2.36
CA LEU A 665 -19.08 -8.99 2.93
C LEU A 665 -20.51 -8.41 2.87
N MET A 666 -21.16 -8.45 1.70
CA MET A 666 -22.45 -7.81 1.52
C MET A 666 -23.58 -8.52 2.25
N ASP A 667 -23.59 -9.85 2.32
CA ASP A 667 -24.57 -10.59 3.13
C ASP A 667 -24.49 -10.19 4.62
N TYR A 668 -23.33 -9.81 5.10
CA TYR A 668 -23.16 -9.26 6.45
C TYR A 668 -23.56 -7.78 6.53
N ALA A 669 -23.07 -6.96 5.59
CA ALA A 669 -23.25 -5.51 5.60
C ALA A 669 -24.71 -5.06 5.45
N GLU A 670 -25.53 -5.85 4.76
CA GLU A 670 -26.94 -5.55 4.52
C GLU A 670 -27.85 -6.00 5.67
N GLN A 671 -27.32 -6.52 6.77
CA GLN A 671 -28.15 -6.92 7.91
C GLN A 671 -28.67 -5.71 8.70
N GLY A 672 -29.96 -5.72 9.04
CA GLY A 672 -30.54 -4.77 9.97
C GLY A 672 -30.64 -3.32 9.48
N ILE A 673 -30.66 -3.09 8.17
CA ILE A 673 -30.88 -1.78 7.56
C ILE A 673 -32.13 -1.77 6.68
N ASP A 674 -32.72 -0.59 6.54
CA ASP A 674 -33.74 -0.34 5.53
C ASP A 674 -33.03 -0.15 4.17
N HIS A 675 -33.20 -1.12 3.28
CA HIS A 675 -32.50 -1.12 2.02
C HIS A 675 -32.96 -0.02 1.07
N ARG A 676 -32.00 0.76 0.58
CA ARG A 676 -32.27 1.74 -0.49
C ARG A 676 -32.48 1.01 -1.81
N ALA A 677 -33.45 1.48 -2.59
CA ALA A 677 -33.65 0.97 -3.92
C ALA A 677 -32.51 1.40 -4.85
N ILE A 678 -32.04 0.49 -5.70
CA ILE A 678 -31.14 0.85 -6.79
C ILE A 678 -31.90 1.67 -7.81
N PRO A 679 -31.47 2.88 -8.21
CA PRO A 679 -32.18 3.74 -9.15
C PRO A 679 -32.52 3.00 -10.48
N GLY A 680 -33.79 3.01 -10.87
CA GLY A 680 -34.28 2.31 -12.08
C GLY A 680 -34.54 0.82 -11.91
N ILE A 681 -34.37 0.26 -10.72
CA ILE A 681 -34.69 -1.15 -10.42
C ILE A 681 -35.89 -1.18 -9.49
N ALA A 682 -36.89 -1.97 -9.87
CA ALA A 682 -38.07 -2.19 -9.02
C ALA A 682 -37.58 -2.90 -7.70
N PRO A 683 -38.07 -2.47 -6.54
CA PRO A 683 -37.78 -3.18 -5.30
C PRO A 683 -38.29 -4.62 -5.38
N PRO A 684 -37.66 -5.59 -4.73
CA PRO A 684 -38.17 -6.96 -4.68
C PRO A 684 -39.58 -6.93 -4.09
N PRO A 685 -40.47 -7.81 -4.56
CA PRO A 685 -41.83 -7.89 -4.02
C PRO A 685 -41.75 -8.12 -2.51
N ALA A 686 -42.57 -7.41 -1.75
CA ALA A 686 -42.63 -7.59 -0.30
C ALA A 686 -42.85 -9.08 0.00
N PRO A 687 -42.16 -9.66 1.01
CA PRO A 687 -42.34 -11.08 1.33
C PRO A 687 -43.79 -11.36 1.60
N SER A 688 -44.34 -12.36 0.89
CA SER A 688 -45.69 -12.81 1.07
C SER A 688 -45.82 -13.28 2.52
N LYS A 689 -46.97 -12.98 3.16
CA LYS A 689 -47.30 -13.47 4.51
C LYS A 689 -47.25 -15.00 4.64
N ASN A 690 -47.14 -15.71 3.51
CA ASN A 690 -47.01 -17.17 3.44
C ASN A 690 -45.56 -17.67 3.21
N ASP A 691 -44.62 -16.78 2.94
CA ASP A 691 -43.21 -17.17 2.87
C ASP A 691 -42.75 -17.46 4.29
N LYS A 692 -42.66 -18.72 4.63
CA LYS A 692 -41.93 -19.15 5.83
C LYS A 692 -40.55 -18.52 5.75
N PRO A 693 -40.07 -17.83 6.82
CA PRO A 693 -38.68 -17.39 6.87
C PRO A 693 -37.87 -18.63 6.51
N ALA A 694 -37.02 -18.52 5.51
CA ALA A 694 -36.07 -19.57 5.18
C ALA A 694 -35.31 -19.80 6.49
N ALA A 695 -35.58 -20.95 7.10
CA ALA A 695 -34.87 -21.35 8.31
C ALA A 695 -33.38 -21.35 7.86
N ALA A 696 -32.64 -20.32 8.24
CA ALA A 696 -31.20 -20.31 8.16
C ALA A 696 -30.77 -21.53 8.94
N VAL A 697 -30.44 -22.60 8.24
CA VAL A 697 -29.65 -23.69 8.77
C VAL A 697 -28.30 -23.07 9.02
N ALA A 698 -28.18 -22.41 10.17
CA ALA A 698 -26.92 -22.01 10.73
C ALA A 698 -26.15 -23.32 10.95
N LYS A 699 -25.35 -23.70 9.94
CA LYS A 699 -24.11 -24.44 10.24
C LYS A 699 -23.38 -23.46 11.13
N THR A 700 -23.25 -23.82 12.39
CA THR A 700 -22.38 -23.13 13.35
C THR A 700 -20.98 -23.17 12.77
N ASP A 701 -20.66 -22.15 11.99
CA ASP A 701 -19.30 -21.86 11.58
C ASP A 701 -18.63 -21.30 12.85
N GLU A 702 -17.69 -22.04 13.44
CA GLU A 702 -16.96 -21.63 14.65
C GLU A 702 -16.23 -20.27 14.45
N ASN A 703 -16.12 -19.80 13.22
CA ASN A 703 -15.56 -18.50 12.83
C ASN A 703 -16.63 -17.51 12.31
N ALA A 704 -17.91 -17.71 12.63
CA ALA A 704 -18.94 -16.76 12.20
C ALA A 704 -18.74 -15.44 12.95
N LEU A 705 -18.72 -14.34 12.19
CA LEU A 705 -18.70 -13.00 12.75
C LEU A 705 -19.91 -12.80 13.70
N PRO A 706 -19.73 -12.05 14.80
CA PRO A 706 -20.84 -11.73 15.67
C PRO A 706 -21.93 -10.98 14.87
N PRO A 707 -23.22 -11.11 15.28
CA PRO A 707 -24.31 -10.38 14.64
C PRO A 707 -23.99 -8.88 14.58
N LEU A 708 -24.25 -8.26 13.41
CA LEU A 708 -24.00 -6.84 13.21
C LEU A 708 -24.88 -6.00 14.15
N VAL A 709 -24.30 -5.46 15.18
CA VAL A 709 -24.95 -4.51 16.08
C VAL A 709 -24.58 -3.10 15.64
N ARG A 710 -25.56 -2.36 15.13
CA ARG A 710 -25.37 -0.96 14.74
C ARG A 710 -25.72 -0.08 15.94
N PRO A 711 -24.74 0.65 16.52
CA PRO A 711 -25.05 1.64 17.54
C PRO A 711 -26.01 2.69 16.96
N ARG A 712 -27.12 2.96 17.66
CA ARG A 712 -28.00 4.07 17.25
C ARG A 712 -27.25 5.37 17.56
N MET A 713 -26.94 6.13 16.52
CA MET A 713 -26.40 7.47 16.70
C MET A 713 -27.45 8.32 17.43
N LEU A 714 -27.01 8.99 18.49
CA LEU A 714 -27.85 9.97 19.17
C LEU A 714 -28.22 11.07 18.18
N SER A 715 -29.48 11.48 18.12
CA SER A 715 -29.86 12.62 17.29
C SER A 715 -29.05 13.84 17.68
N GLY A 716 -28.79 14.75 16.72
CA GLY A 716 -28.05 15.99 17.01
C GLY A 716 -28.69 16.81 18.15
N ASP A 717 -30.00 16.66 18.36
CA ASP A 717 -30.73 17.31 19.47
C ASP A 717 -30.39 16.67 20.83
N VAL A 718 -30.31 15.34 20.90
CA VAL A 718 -29.89 14.62 22.10
C VAL A 718 -28.43 14.90 22.44
N THR A 719 -27.57 14.94 21.44
CA THR A 719 -26.16 15.31 21.63
C THR A 719 -26.01 16.74 22.16
N ARG A 720 -26.76 17.68 21.61
CA ARG A 720 -26.78 19.06 22.14
C ARG A 720 -27.30 19.13 23.56
N LEU A 721 -28.36 18.38 23.87
CA LEU A 721 -28.92 18.32 25.22
C LEU A 721 -27.91 17.73 26.22
N LEU A 722 -27.23 16.64 25.87
CA LEU A 722 -26.19 16.03 26.71
C LEU A 722 -25.01 16.97 26.92
N LYS A 723 -24.56 17.70 25.89
CA LYS A 723 -23.52 18.73 26.02
C LYS A 723 -23.95 19.86 26.94
N ALA A 724 -25.20 20.34 26.82
CA ALA A 724 -25.76 21.38 27.67
C ALA A 724 -25.91 20.92 29.13
N LEU A 725 -26.24 19.64 29.35
CA LEU A 725 -26.27 19.03 30.69
C LEU A 725 -24.86 18.91 31.27
N GLY A 726 -23.88 18.45 30.49
CA GLY A 726 -22.47 18.38 30.89
C GLY A 726 -21.96 19.75 31.37
N THR A 727 -22.12 20.78 30.55
CA THR A 727 -21.74 22.16 30.93
C THR A 727 -22.45 22.65 32.21
N ARG A 728 -23.68 22.23 32.38
CA ARG A 728 -24.44 22.61 33.60
C ARG A 728 -23.94 21.90 34.85
N PHE A 729 -23.45 20.66 34.74
CA PHE A 729 -22.81 19.94 35.85
C PHE A 729 -21.43 20.51 36.18
N GLU A 730 -20.64 20.94 35.15
CA GLU A 730 -19.35 21.58 35.35
C GLU A 730 -19.47 22.98 36.01
N THR A 731 -20.55 23.71 35.73
CA THR A 731 -20.78 25.05 36.25
C THR A 731 -21.57 25.08 37.58
N THR A 732 -22.07 23.92 38.03
CA THR A 732 -22.74 23.84 39.32
C THR A 732 -21.68 23.64 40.41
N PRO A 733 -21.52 24.57 41.36
CA PRO A 733 -20.58 24.39 42.45
C PRO A 733 -20.89 23.09 43.21
N PRO A 734 -19.85 22.36 43.70
CA PRO A 734 -20.07 21.14 44.46
C PRO A 734 -21.02 21.41 45.59
N LEU A 735 -22.06 20.57 45.76
CA LEU A 735 -22.94 20.61 46.88
C LEU A 735 -22.07 20.54 48.17
N ASP A 736 -22.19 21.58 49.01
CA ASP A 736 -21.60 21.62 50.34
C ASP A 736 -22.25 20.48 51.14
N ILE A 737 -21.68 19.30 51.06
CA ILE A 737 -22.08 18.18 51.92
C ILE A 737 -21.39 18.43 53.28
N PRO A 738 -22.12 18.75 54.35
CA PRO A 738 -21.51 18.95 55.64
C PRO A 738 -20.76 17.66 56.03
N PRO A 739 -19.58 17.77 56.67
CA PRO A 739 -18.80 16.61 57.06
C PRO A 739 -19.64 15.69 57.94
N ALA A 740 -19.71 14.43 57.53
CA ALA A 740 -20.41 13.40 58.28
C ALA A 740 -19.87 13.37 59.71
N THR A 741 -20.73 13.63 60.68
CA THR A 741 -20.41 13.53 62.15
C THR A 741 -19.90 12.12 62.38
N PRO A 742 -18.74 11.90 63.02
CA PRO A 742 -18.26 10.57 63.31
C PRO A 742 -19.19 9.86 64.25
N GLY A 743 -20.00 8.96 63.74
CA GLY A 743 -20.83 8.04 64.49
C GLY A 743 -19.95 7.14 65.34
N LYS A 744 -20.27 7.10 66.68
CA LYS A 744 -19.63 6.20 67.63
C LYS A 744 -19.65 4.76 67.09
N VAL A 745 -18.48 4.22 66.79
CA VAL A 745 -18.30 2.81 66.50
C VAL A 745 -18.55 2.03 67.74
N ALA A 746 -19.71 1.34 67.85
CA ALA A 746 -19.95 0.35 68.86
C ALA A 746 -19.05 -0.85 68.63
N SER A 747 -18.11 -1.09 69.51
CA SER A 747 -17.27 -2.27 69.54
C SER A 747 -18.11 -3.53 69.76
N ALA A 748 -18.36 -4.27 68.72
CA ALA A 748 -18.87 -5.64 68.78
C ALA A 748 -17.70 -6.62 68.80
N THR A 749 -17.41 -7.16 69.96
CA THR A 749 -16.50 -8.28 70.15
C THR A 749 -17.06 -9.55 69.45
N PRO A 750 -16.30 -10.27 68.67
CA PRO A 750 -16.76 -11.51 68.09
C PRO A 750 -16.78 -12.64 69.14
N LYS A 751 -17.90 -13.30 69.21
CA LYS A 751 -18.14 -14.51 70.03
C LYS A 751 -17.50 -15.71 69.31
N PRO A 752 -16.77 -16.59 70.01
CA PRO A 752 -16.12 -17.74 69.30
C PRO A 752 -17.17 -18.80 68.88
N ALA A 753 -17.05 -19.26 67.65
CA ALA A 753 -17.87 -20.36 67.14
C ALA A 753 -17.45 -21.68 67.75
N ALA A 754 -18.44 -22.42 68.33
CA ALA A 754 -18.25 -23.76 68.82
C ALA A 754 -18.02 -24.77 67.72
N ALA A 755 -17.05 -25.64 67.91
CA ALA A 755 -16.81 -26.80 67.12
C ALA A 755 -18.00 -27.77 67.19
N ALA A 756 -18.48 -28.26 66.04
CA ALA A 756 -19.34 -29.43 65.95
C ALA A 756 -18.61 -30.48 65.15
N SER A 757 -18.25 -31.55 65.84
CA SER A 757 -17.84 -32.82 65.29
C SER A 757 -19.05 -33.53 64.67
N ASN A 758 -18.97 -33.95 63.42
CA ASN A 758 -19.13 -35.36 62.95
C ASN A 758 -18.79 -35.39 61.45
#